data_dfdbba727dd768389e0a6b2632dbb34f
#
_entry.id   dfdbba727dd768389e0a6b2632dbb34f
#
_cell.length_a   1.000
_cell.length_b   1.000
_cell.length_c   1.000
_cell.angle_alpha   90.00
_cell.angle_beta   90.00
_cell.angle_gamma   90.00
#
_symmetry.space_group_name_H-M   'P 1'
#
loop_
_entity.id
_entity.type
_entity.pdbx_description
1 polymer ?
#
loop_
_entity_poly.entity_id
_entity_poly.type
_entity_poly.pdbx_seq_one_letter_code
_entity_poly.pdbx_strand_id
1 'polypeptide(L)'
;MKTIPLFLLLLFTFPMLAQEQVEGQLLFQENNETYPLEGVNIYWLNSSKGTVSDQDGKFTLAREISTNQLVLKYLGFRIDTLTVVSDKKIIHFMKEATGESLDEVELTQRRKAIQKSYFEAQNLIQVNSAELLKAACCNLSESFETNPSIDVNFSDALTGTKQIRMLGLSSPYLLITEENIPSVRGASQIYGLTYTPGTWIESIQITKGAGSVTNGFESIAGQINTELQKPFSDAPLFVNLFSSINGRQEANFHWNTKVSDKWSTGLYVHGNQRTLSTDRNKDGFLDLPLTKQVNLFNRWQYTNATKGWVSFASFRFLDDQKQTGSIDFDQKTDRGFTKEWGSQIDTKRFDASLKIGYVFPLLTYQSFGFQAAFNSHDQNAYYGLRQYDIKHNSFFGNLLFNSILGNTKNKFKTGINIAWDRYEEVVDGGLYQRTDQVVGAFFEYTYDSLEKWNIVAGIRIDRHNNLGTFLTPRFHARYTPWERSALRFSFGQGRKAANIFAENQTLFATNRTIQVQSNEGSIYGLRPEKAWNYGLSFRQGYTLFNKQGDLTLDYYRTQFQDQVVVDWETARYIRFYNLEGKSYANSFQLEVDYAPFKHSSFRFAYKNYQVKTDYLDGFKQKPLQPEHRFFANGEYNNVTPQGNGWRADLTYHFVGEQRLPNNPRDGVNSNSNAYGLWNAQITRVFSPRFEVYLGSENLTNEKQLNPVINVDQPFGRDFDASLVYAPIFGSMVYAGLRFNLKK
;
A
#
# COMPACT_ATOMS: atom_id res chain seq x y z
N MET A 1 -27.53 61.04 4.96
CA MET A 1 -27.51 60.86 3.48
C MET A 1 -26.31 59.99 3.15
N LYS A 2 -26.48 58.70 3.02
CA LYS A 2 -25.52 57.78 2.35
C LYS A 2 -26.32 56.67 1.72
N THR A 3 -26.29 56.61 0.42
CA THR A 3 -26.99 55.68 -0.48
C THR A 3 -26.39 54.28 -0.43
N ILE A 4 -27.23 53.28 -0.22
CA ILE A 4 -26.91 51.83 -0.35
C ILE A 4 -27.28 51.46 -1.80
N PRO A 5 -26.40 50.81 -2.58
CA PRO A 5 -26.79 50.24 -3.87
C PRO A 5 -27.43 48.86 -3.65
N LEU A 6 -28.62 48.71 -4.18
CA LEU A 6 -29.45 47.52 -4.29
C LEU A 6 -28.79 46.54 -5.28
N PHE A 7 -28.29 45.39 -4.81
CA PHE A 7 -27.80 44.32 -5.68
C PHE A 7 -28.99 43.47 -6.14
N LEU A 8 -29.23 43.48 -7.44
CA LEU A 8 -30.29 42.76 -8.13
C LEU A 8 -30.02 41.22 -8.01
N LEU A 9 -30.86 40.49 -7.29
CA LEU A 9 -30.88 39.04 -7.21
C LEU A 9 -31.56 38.50 -8.46
N LEU A 10 -30.79 38.11 -9.47
CA LEU A 10 -31.27 37.37 -10.63
C LEU A 10 -31.55 35.91 -10.22
N LEU A 11 -32.81 35.61 -9.98
CA LEU A 11 -33.35 34.23 -9.84
C LEU A 11 -33.26 33.53 -11.22
N PHE A 12 -32.22 32.72 -11.42
CA PHE A 12 -32.24 31.73 -12.49
C PHE A 12 -33.14 30.56 -12.07
N THR A 13 -34.37 30.58 -12.55
CA THR A 13 -35.23 29.39 -12.54
C THR A 13 -34.70 28.41 -13.60
N PHE A 14 -33.90 27.43 -13.18
CA PHE A 14 -33.64 26.29 -14.00
C PHE A 14 -34.92 25.44 -14.05
N PRO A 15 -35.41 25.03 -15.25
CA PRO A 15 -36.46 24.03 -15.31
C PRO A 15 -35.93 22.74 -14.69
N MET A 16 -36.57 22.28 -13.63
CA MET A 16 -36.37 20.93 -13.09
C MET A 16 -36.89 19.95 -14.14
N LEU A 17 -36.01 19.45 -15.01
CA LEU A 17 -36.31 18.29 -15.83
C LEU A 17 -36.47 17.11 -14.87
N ALA A 18 -37.68 16.63 -14.73
CA ALA A 18 -37.97 15.40 -14.00
C ALA A 18 -37.17 14.28 -14.66
N GLN A 19 -36.19 13.76 -13.95
CA GLN A 19 -35.36 12.65 -14.43
C GLN A 19 -36.25 11.39 -14.43
N GLU A 20 -36.44 10.77 -15.57
CA GLU A 20 -37.13 9.49 -15.67
C GLU A 20 -36.50 8.47 -14.70
N GLN A 21 -37.33 7.81 -13.90
CA GLN A 21 -36.91 6.80 -12.94
C GLN A 21 -37.41 5.43 -13.38
N VAL A 22 -36.55 4.44 -13.19
CA VAL A 22 -36.89 3.03 -13.36
C VAL A 22 -37.16 2.45 -12.00
N GLU A 23 -38.33 1.86 -11.82
CA GLU A 23 -38.76 1.18 -10.60
C GLU A 23 -38.87 -0.32 -10.82
N GLY A 24 -38.55 -1.10 -9.79
CA GLY A 24 -38.67 -2.54 -9.86
C GLY A 24 -38.71 -3.23 -8.52
N GLN A 25 -38.89 -4.54 -8.57
CA GLN A 25 -38.86 -5.43 -7.43
C GLN A 25 -38.12 -6.72 -7.78
N LEU A 26 -37.20 -7.11 -6.95
CA LEU A 26 -36.35 -8.29 -7.10
C LEU A 26 -36.81 -9.35 -6.10
N LEU A 27 -37.07 -10.52 -6.61
CA LEU A 27 -37.65 -11.63 -5.90
C LEU A 27 -36.80 -12.89 -6.09
N PHE A 28 -36.97 -13.82 -5.20
CA PHE A 28 -36.39 -15.15 -5.27
C PHE A 28 -37.48 -16.18 -4.96
N GLN A 29 -37.48 -17.31 -5.63
CA GLN A 29 -38.44 -18.38 -5.44
C GLN A 29 -37.71 -19.64 -4.94
N GLU A 30 -38.10 -20.11 -3.74
CA GLU A 30 -37.62 -21.35 -3.15
C GLU A 30 -38.84 -22.18 -2.69
N ASN A 31 -38.92 -23.47 -3.04
CA ASN A 31 -39.97 -24.38 -2.62
C ASN A 31 -41.43 -23.88 -2.89
N ASN A 32 -41.65 -23.17 -4.00
CA ASN A 32 -42.91 -22.51 -4.37
C ASN A 32 -43.30 -21.29 -3.50
N GLU A 33 -42.46 -20.84 -2.61
CA GLU A 33 -42.64 -19.58 -1.87
C GLU A 33 -41.75 -18.47 -2.48
N THR A 34 -42.26 -17.23 -2.43
CA THR A 34 -41.60 -16.08 -3.05
C THR A 34 -41.08 -15.15 -1.95
N TYR A 35 -39.80 -14.84 -1.98
CA TYR A 35 -39.14 -13.98 -1.03
C TYR A 35 -38.56 -12.71 -1.71
N PRO A 36 -38.72 -11.53 -1.12
CA PRO A 36 -38.09 -10.33 -1.62
C PRO A 36 -36.56 -10.40 -1.36
N LEU A 37 -35.76 -9.89 -2.30
CA LEU A 37 -34.31 -9.84 -2.18
C LEU A 37 -33.88 -8.43 -1.78
N GLU A 38 -33.52 -8.24 -0.50
CA GLU A 38 -32.92 -7.02 0.02
C GLU A 38 -31.41 -7.01 -0.24
N GLY A 39 -30.85 -5.84 -0.60
CA GLY A 39 -29.41 -5.66 -0.70
C GLY A 39 -28.80 -6.06 -2.06
N VAL A 40 -29.63 -6.32 -3.09
CA VAL A 40 -29.15 -6.56 -4.45
C VAL A 40 -28.54 -5.27 -5.01
N ASN A 41 -27.30 -5.34 -5.49
CA ASN A 41 -26.69 -4.23 -6.22
C ASN A 41 -27.26 -4.13 -7.62
N ILE A 42 -27.83 -2.98 -7.95
CA ILE A 42 -28.51 -2.70 -9.21
C ILE A 42 -27.82 -1.50 -9.85
N TYR A 43 -27.27 -1.66 -11.04
CA TYR A 43 -26.56 -0.56 -11.71
C TYR A 43 -26.65 -0.66 -13.23
N TRP A 44 -26.59 0.48 -13.89
CA TRP A 44 -26.55 0.53 -15.35
C TRP A 44 -25.20 0.05 -15.88
N LEU A 45 -25.21 -0.80 -16.89
CA LEU A 45 -23.99 -1.32 -17.51
C LEU A 45 -23.15 -0.14 -18.06
N ASN A 46 -21.88 -0.10 -17.68
CA ASN A 46 -20.92 0.97 -18.03
C ASN A 46 -21.26 2.37 -17.49
N SER A 47 -22.13 2.48 -16.48
CA SER A 47 -22.48 3.73 -15.82
C SER A 47 -22.07 3.73 -14.34
N SER A 48 -21.92 4.92 -13.77
CA SER A 48 -21.72 5.12 -12.34
C SER A 48 -23.03 5.15 -11.54
N LYS A 49 -24.20 5.11 -12.22
CA LYS A 49 -25.50 5.14 -11.57
C LYS A 49 -25.91 3.74 -11.12
N GLY A 50 -26.19 3.60 -9.84
CA GLY A 50 -26.64 2.38 -9.22
C GLY A 50 -27.49 2.63 -7.99
N THR A 51 -28.17 1.59 -7.51
CA THR A 51 -28.98 1.57 -6.30
C THR A 51 -28.91 0.18 -5.67
N VAL A 52 -29.55 0.02 -4.52
CA VAL A 52 -29.67 -1.28 -3.84
C VAL A 52 -31.13 -1.52 -3.52
N SER A 53 -31.63 -2.76 -3.64
CA SER A 53 -32.99 -3.11 -3.26
C SER A 53 -33.24 -2.97 -1.75
N ASP A 54 -34.45 -2.53 -1.39
CA ASP A 54 -34.91 -2.39 0.00
C ASP A 54 -35.40 -3.73 0.60
N GLN A 55 -35.95 -3.69 1.82
CA GLN A 55 -36.47 -4.87 2.55
C GLN A 55 -37.58 -5.60 1.82
N ASP A 56 -38.34 -4.90 1.01
CA ASP A 56 -39.39 -5.48 0.15
C ASP A 56 -38.84 -5.94 -1.22
N GLY A 57 -37.52 -5.88 -1.43
CA GLY A 57 -36.89 -6.15 -2.72
C GLY A 57 -37.07 -5.04 -3.76
N LYS A 58 -37.67 -3.89 -3.37
CA LYS A 58 -37.97 -2.78 -4.30
C LYS A 58 -36.76 -1.90 -4.52
N PHE A 59 -36.66 -1.34 -5.71
CA PHE A 59 -35.62 -0.35 -6.04
C PHE A 59 -36.18 0.75 -6.93
N THR A 60 -35.53 1.91 -6.86
CA THR A 60 -35.78 3.03 -7.76
C THR A 60 -34.40 3.54 -8.23
N LEU A 61 -34.22 3.70 -9.53
CA LEU A 61 -32.98 4.13 -10.13
C LEU A 61 -33.23 5.13 -11.26
N ALA A 62 -32.51 6.24 -11.25
CA ALA A 62 -32.56 7.23 -12.32
C ALA A 62 -32.12 6.61 -13.65
N ARG A 63 -32.87 6.87 -14.73
CA ARG A 63 -32.58 6.32 -16.05
C ARG A 63 -31.25 6.81 -16.59
N GLU A 64 -30.54 5.90 -17.26
CA GLU A 64 -29.28 6.23 -17.94
C GLU A 64 -29.53 6.33 -19.45
N ILE A 65 -29.04 7.42 -20.04
CA ILE A 65 -29.24 7.69 -21.47
C ILE A 65 -28.26 6.88 -22.33
N SER A 66 -27.09 6.54 -21.78
CA SER A 66 -26.00 5.86 -22.50
C SER A 66 -26.21 4.36 -22.64
N THR A 67 -27.13 3.76 -21.87
CA THR A 67 -27.37 2.31 -21.88
C THR A 67 -28.80 1.99 -21.40
N ASN A 68 -29.35 0.93 -21.93
CA ASN A 68 -30.61 0.36 -21.47
C ASN A 68 -30.43 -0.98 -20.74
N GLN A 69 -29.18 -1.36 -20.43
CA GLN A 69 -28.88 -2.63 -19.76
C GLN A 69 -28.65 -2.39 -18.26
N LEU A 70 -29.49 -3.04 -17.45
CA LEU A 70 -29.47 -2.99 -15.99
C LEU A 70 -28.85 -4.27 -15.45
N VAL A 71 -27.78 -4.18 -14.71
CA VAL A 71 -27.08 -5.31 -14.10
C VAL A 71 -27.55 -5.50 -12.67
N LEU A 72 -27.91 -6.74 -12.32
CA LEU A 72 -28.33 -7.18 -11.00
C LEU A 72 -27.26 -8.11 -10.44
N LYS A 73 -26.70 -7.75 -9.29
CA LYS A 73 -25.63 -8.53 -8.65
C LYS A 73 -25.95 -8.75 -7.18
N TYR A 74 -26.00 -10.01 -6.78
CA TYR A 74 -26.23 -10.42 -5.40
C TYR A 74 -25.36 -11.62 -5.04
N LEU A 75 -24.85 -11.66 -3.81
CA LEU A 75 -23.96 -12.74 -3.38
C LEU A 75 -24.76 -14.07 -3.29
N GLY A 76 -24.24 -15.11 -3.94
CA GLY A 76 -24.93 -16.41 -4.00
C GLY A 76 -25.92 -16.56 -5.14
N PHE A 77 -26.16 -15.52 -5.92
CA PHE A 77 -27.06 -15.52 -7.07
C PHE A 77 -26.31 -15.27 -8.38
N ARG A 78 -26.88 -15.76 -9.47
CA ARG A 78 -26.39 -15.51 -10.82
C ARG A 78 -26.50 -14.01 -11.11
N ILE A 79 -25.45 -13.43 -11.69
CA ILE A 79 -25.51 -12.05 -12.17
C ILE A 79 -26.44 -12.01 -13.39
N ASP A 80 -27.52 -11.23 -13.31
CA ASP A 80 -28.43 -11.02 -14.39
C ASP A 80 -28.27 -9.63 -15.02
N THR A 81 -28.51 -9.55 -16.33
CA THR A 81 -28.54 -8.29 -17.07
C THR A 81 -29.87 -8.15 -17.80
N LEU A 82 -30.64 -7.14 -17.40
CA LEU A 82 -31.97 -6.88 -17.95
C LEU A 82 -31.93 -5.75 -18.97
N THR A 83 -32.61 -5.90 -20.09
CA THR A 83 -32.79 -4.80 -21.03
C THR A 83 -34.07 -4.05 -20.69
N VAL A 84 -33.95 -2.81 -20.26
CA VAL A 84 -35.08 -1.94 -19.88
C VAL A 84 -35.59 -1.20 -21.11
N VAL A 85 -36.73 -1.60 -21.63
CA VAL A 85 -37.29 -1.07 -22.88
C VAL A 85 -38.46 -0.11 -22.65
N SER A 86 -39.09 -0.13 -21.46
CA SER A 86 -40.26 0.70 -21.16
C SER A 86 -40.32 1.12 -19.69
N ASP A 87 -41.13 2.14 -19.37
CA ASP A 87 -41.36 2.69 -18.02
C ASP A 87 -42.22 1.79 -17.12
N LYS A 88 -42.46 0.54 -17.52
CA LYS A 88 -43.20 -0.42 -16.70
C LYS A 88 -42.30 -0.89 -15.52
N LYS A 89 -42.95 -1.01 -14.37
CA LYS A 89 -42.32 -1.57 -13.16
C LYS A 89 -41.71 -2.94 -13.44
N ILE A 90 -40.44 -3.11 -13.18
CA ILE A 90 -39.69 -4.37 -13.41
C ILE A 90 -39.97 -5.30 -12.24
N ILE A 91 -40.46 -6.50 -12.50
CA ILE A 91 -40.47 -7.59 -11.52
C ILE A 91 -39.58 -8.69 -12.08
N HIS A 92 -38.51 -9.02 -11.33
CA HIS A 92 -37.53 -10.00 -11.76
C HIS A 92 -37.20 -11.01 -10.66
N PHE A 93 -37.17 -12.29 -11.06
CA PHE A 93 -36.79 -13.39 -10.18
C PHE A 93 -35.31 -13.73 -10.41
N MET A 94 -34.47 -13.48 -9.42
CA MET A 94 -33.07 -13.87 -9.46
C MET A 94 -32.95 -15.38 -9.18
N LYS A 95 -32.01 -16.01 -9.86
CA LYS A 95 -31.71 -17.44 -9.72
C LYS A 95 -30.44 -17.65 -8.89
N GLU A 96 -30.46 -18.62 -7.99
CA GLU A 96 -29.23 -19.03 -7.28
C GLU A 96 -28.19 -19.53 -8.26
N ALA A 97 -26.94 -19.27 -7.89
CA ALA A 97 -25.78 -19.83 -8.57
C ALA A 97 -25.67 -21.32 -8.17
N THR A 98 -26.40 -22.21 -8.85
CA THR A 98 -26.16 -23.66 -8.72
C THR A 98 -24.79 -23.97 -9.25
N GLY A 99 -24.04 -24.84 -8.53
CA GLY A 99 -22.62 -25.12 -8.78
C GLY A 99 -22.24 -25.81 -10.10
N GLU A 100 -23.00 -25.61 -11.17
CA GLU A 100 -22.56 -25.92 -12.52
C GLU A 100 -21.76 -24.72 -13.05
N SER A 101 -20.56 -24.97 -13.49
CA SER A 101 -19.67 -24.04 -14.18
C SER A 101 -20.46 -23.40 -15.34
N LEU A 102 -20.94 -22.19 -15.09
CA LEU A 102 -21.37 -21.33 -16.19
C LEU A 102 -20.13 -21.03 -17.02
N ASP A 103 -20.22 -21.27 -18.33
CA ASP A 103 -19.28 -20.67 -19.27
C ASP A 103 -19.21 -19.18 -18.94
N GLU A 104 -18.06 -18.79 -18.42
CA GLU A 104 -17.78 -17.42 -18.04
C GLU A 104 -18.00 -16.56 -19.28
N VAL A 105 -19.12 -15.83 -19.32
CA VAL A 105 -19.24 -14.72 -20.26
C VAL A 105 -18.18 -13.72 -19.79
N GLU A 106 -16.99 -13.89 -20.31
CA GLU A 106 -15.88 -12.99 -20.12
C GLU A 106 -16.29 -11.65 -20.72
N LEU A 107 -16.98 -10.84 -19.92
CA LEU A 107 -17.09 -9.41 -20.21
C LEU A 107 -15.65 -8.89 -20.14
N THR A 108 -14.99 -8.92 -21.28
CA THR A 108 -13.64 -8.37 -21.47
C THR A 108 -13.70 -6.83 -21.42
N GLN A 109 -14.28 -6.31 -20.37
CA GLN A 109 -14.05 -4.92 -20.01
C GLN A 109 -12.68 -4.85 -19.37
N ARG A 110 -11.75 -4.26 -20.08
CA ARG A 110 -10.39 -4.00 -19.61
C ARG A 110 -10.45 -3.21 -18.30
N ARG A 111 -10.39 -3.90 -17.15
CA ARG A 111 -10.31 -3.24 -15.85
C ARG A 111 -9.06 -2.38 -15.87
N LYS A 112 -9.19 -1.08 -15.56
CA LYS A 112 -8.01 -0.21 -15.40
C LYS A 112 -7.11 -0.83 -14.35
N ALA A 113 -5.82 -0.88 -14.62
CA ALA A 113 -4.82 -1.49 -13.73
C ALA A 113 -4.75 -0.77 -12.38
N ILE A 114 -5.01 0.54 -12.37
CA ILE A 114 -5.24 1.35 -11.17
C ILE A 114 -6.68 1.86 -11.19
N GLN A 115 -7.39 1.63 -10.09
CA GLN A 115 -8.76 2.10 -9.88
C GLN A 115 -8.81 3.03 -8.68
N LYS A 116 -9.30 4.24 -8.90
CA LYS A 116 -9.60 5.19 -7.85
C LYS A 116 -11.11 5.16 -7.63
N SER A 117 -11.56 4.89 -6.40
CA SER A 117 -12.99 4.85 -6.11
C SER A 117 -13.61 6.25 -6.28
N TYR A 118 -14.80 6.32 -6.88
CA TYR A 118 -15.67 7.51 -6.84
C TYR A 118 -16.67 7.44 -5.69
N PHE A 119 -16.89 6.26 -5.12
CA PHE A 119 -17.99 5.98 -4.21
C PHE A 119 -17.58 5.96 -2.74
N GLU A 120 -16.34 5.61 -2.45
CA GLU A 120 -15.85 5.52 -1.08
C GLU A 120 -15.56 6.90 -0.49
N ALA A 121 -15.91 7.08 0.82
CA ALA A 121 -15.57 8.30 1.55
C ALA A 121 -14.06 8.43 1.76
N GLN A 122 -13.39 7.31 1.96
CA GLN A 122 -11.93 7.26 2.03
C GLN A 122 -11.30 7.48 0.65
N ASN A 123 -10.16 8.17 0.59
CA ASN A 123 -9.40 8.33 -0.65
C ASN A 123 -8.64 7.02 -0.95
N LEU A 124 -9.37 6.06 -1.50
CA LEU A 124 -8.92 4.70 -1.77
C LEU A 124 -8.49 4.54 -3.23
N ILE A 125 -7.28 4.02 -3.41
CA ILE A 125 -6.70 3.63 -4.69
C ILE A 125 -6.46 2.13 -4.65
N GLN A 126 -7.01 1.41 -5.62
CA GLN A 126 -6.77 -0.03 -5.79
C GLN A 126 -5.86 -0.27 -6.98
N VAL A 127 -4.77 -0.97 -6.74
CA VAL A 127 -3.77 -1.40 -7.73
C VAL A 127 -3.93 -2.91 -7.89
N ASN A 128 -4.18 -3.39 -9.09
CA ASN A 128 -4.33 -4.82 -9.35
C ASN A 128 -3.01 -5.47 -9.82
N SER A 129 -2.98 -6.80 -9.92
CA SER A 129 -1.80 -7.55 -10.36
C SER A 129 -1.30 -7.16 -11.75
N ALA A 130 -2.15 -6.67 -12.65
CA ALA A 130 -1.72 -6.22 -13.98
C ALA A 130 -0.83 -4.98 -13.92
N GLU A 131 -1.05 -4.07 -12.97
CA GLU A 131 -0.14 -2.94 -12.72
C GLU A 131 1.19 -3.42 -12.15
N LEU A 132 1.14 -4.36 -11.19
CA LEU A 132 2.32 -4.89 -10.53
C LEU A 132 3.27 -5.62 -11.49
N LEU A 133 2.77 -6.12 -12.60
CA LEU A 133 3.57 -6.84 -13.61
C LEU A 133 4.19 -5.93 -14.68
N LYS A 134 3.97 -4.60 -14.63
CA LYS A 134 4.51 -3.63 -15.60
C LYS A 134 5.98 -3.27 -15.37
N ALA A 135 6.48 -3.44 -14.17
CA ALA A 135 7.88 -3.23 -13.81
C ALA A 135 8.51 -4.55 -13.37
N ALA A 136 9.80 -4.54 -13.08
CA ALA A 136 10.50 -5.66 -12.45
C ALA A 136 10.05 -5.81 -10.98
N CYS A 137 8.74 -5.99 -10.74
CA CYS A 137 8.17 -6.08 -9.40
C CYS A 137 8.53 -7.42 -8.77
N CYS A 138 9.77 -7.53 -8.32
CA CYS A 138 10.26 -8.72 -7.66
C CYS A 138 9.77 -8.81 -6.20
N ASN A 139 9.46 -7.65 -5.59
CA ASN A 139 8.93 -7.56 -4.23
C ASN A 139 7.98 -6.36 -4.06
N LEU A 140 7.35 -6.27 -2.89
CA LEU A 140 6.36 -5.23 -2.61
C LEU A 140 6.94 -3.80 -2.69
N SER A 141 8.19 -3.56 -2.33
CA SER A 141 8.79 -2.20 -2.39
C SER A 141 8.93 -1.69 -3.83
N GLU A 142 9.27 -2.56 -4.75
CA GLU A 142 9.40 -2.25 -6.18
C GLU A 142 8.04 -2.08 -6.86
N SER A 143 6.99 -2.72 -6.31
CA SER A 143 5.62 -2.67 -6.81
C SER A 143 4.99 -1.26 -6.79
N PHE A 144 5.57 -0.33 -6.05
CA PHE A 144 5.05 1.04 -5.94
C PHE A 144 5.66 2.02 -6.95
N GLU A 145 6.68 1.64 -7.72
CA GLU A 145 7.38 2.56 -8.64
C GLU A 145 6.50 3.08 -9.78
N THR A 146 5.47 2.34 -10.18
CA THR A 146 4.52 2.78 -11.22
C THR A 146 3.34 3.58 -10.66
N ASN A 147 3.27 3.81 -9.33
CA ASN A 147 2.15 4.51 -8.69
C ASN A 147 2.56 5.86 -8.12
N PRO A 148 1.99 6.98 -8.61
CA PRO A 148 2.34 8.31 -8.13
C PRO A 148 1.91 8.63 -6.70
N SER A 149 1.11 7.78 -6.03
CA SER A 149 0.66 8.04 -4.66
C SER A 149 1.68 7.68 -3.59
N ILE A 150 2.67 6.86 -3.96
CA ILE A 150 3.74 6.41 -3.07
C ILE A 150 5.08 6.77 -3.71
N ASP A 151 5.98 7.29 -2.91
CA ASP A 151 7.35 7.57 -3.33
C ASP A 151 8.25 6.43 -2.87
N VAL A 152 9.12 5.97 -3.75
CA VAL A 152 10.15 4.98 -3.46
C VAL A 152 11.50 5.69 -3.42
N ASN A 153 12.29 5.46 -2.38
CA ASN A 153 13.63 6.02 -2.21
C ASN A 153 14.59 4.94 -1.69
N PHE A 154 15.88 5.08 -1.97
CA PHE A 154 16.90 4.26 -1.34
C PHE A 154 17.10 4.67 0.11
N SER A 155 17.39 3.71 0.99
CA SER A 155 17.53 3.92 2.42
C SER A 155 18.96 4.28 2.83
N ASP A 156 19.94 3.63 2.22
CA ASP A 156 21.38 3.79 2.48
C ASP A 156 22.21 3.28 1.28
N ALA A 157 23.50 3.60 1.28
CA ALA A 157 24.42 3.28 0.17
C ALA A 157 24.82 1.79 0.13
N LEU A 158 24.62 1.05 1.20
CA LEU A 158 25.17 -0.29 1.36
C LEU A 158 24.13 -1.36 1.07
N THR A 159 22.95 -1.28 1.69
CA THR A 159 21.94 -2.33 1.56
C THR A 159 21.10 -2.20 0.28
N GLY A 160 21.11 -1.04 -0.37
CA GLY A 160 20.29 -0.76 -1.55
C GLY A 160 18.79 -0.97 -1.33
N THR A 161 18.36 -0.99 -0.07
CA THR A 161 16.96 -1.25 0.30
C THR A 161 16.09 -0.06 -0.08
N LYS A 162 14.98 -0.33 -0.74
CA LYS A 162 14.00 0.68 -1.11
C LYS A 162 13.00 0.88 0.02
N GLN A 163 12.83 2.10 0.47
CA GLN A 163 11.80 2.52 1.42
C GLN A 163 10.70 3.30 0.72
N ILE A 164 9.50 3.26 1.29
CA ILE A 164 8.35 3.99 0.76
C ILE A 164 8.01 5.19 1.64
N ARG A 165 7.47 6.21 0.98
CA ARG A 165 6.92 7.42 1.61
C ARG A 165 5.54 7.71 1.03
N MET A 166 4.66 8.23 1.85
CA MET A 166 3.35 8.71 1.45
C MET A 166 3.04 10.01 2.18
N LEU A 167 2.50 11.01 1.47
CA LEU A 167 2.21 12.34 2.00
C LEU A 167 3.43 13.04 2.65
N GLY A 168 4.65 12.76 2.14
CA GLY A 168 5.91 13.28 2.68
C GLY A 168 6.44 12.55 3.92
N LEU A 169 5.75 11.53 4.43
CA LEU A 169 6.14 10.78 5.63
C LEU A 169 6.61 9.36 5.26
N SER A 170 7.63 8.87 5.98
CA SER A 170 8.24 7.56 5.78
C SER A 170 7.36 6.41 6.28
N SER A 171 7.71 5.19 5.88
CA SER A 171 6.94 3.96 6.16
C SER A 171 6.58 3.72 7.64
N PRO A 172 7.37 4.14 8.67
CA PRO A 172 6.95 4.02 10.07
C PRO A 172 5.64 4.74 10.42
N TYR A 173 5.22 5.74 9.64
CA TYR A 173 3.96 6.46 9.82
C TYR A 173 2.81 5.90 9.01
N LEU A 174 3.03 4.81 8.27
CA LEU A 174 2.05 4.09 7.47
C LEU A 174 1.66 2.80 8.17
N LEU A 175 0.38 2.50 8.22
CA LEU A 175 -0.08 1.17 8.60
C LEU A 175 -0.02 0.25 7.37
N ILE A 176 0.93 -0.65 7.34
CA ILE A 176 1.11 -1.62 6.26
C ILE A 176 0.60 -2.98 6.71
N THR A 177 -0.42 -3.47 6.01
CA THR A 177 -1.09 -4.73 6.34
C THR A 177 -1.03 -5.70 5.16
N GLU A 178 -1.06 -6.97 5.48
CA GLU A 178 -1.29 -8.05 4.53
C GLU A 178 -2.63 -8.70 4.91
N GLU A 179 -3.61 -8.60 4.02
CA GLU A 179 -4.99 -9.06 4.26
C GLU A 179 -5.63 -8.48 5.54
N ASN A 180 -5.41 -7.18 5.80
CA ASN A 180 -5.82 -6.44 6.98
C ASN A 180 -5.18 -6.89 8.31
N ILE A 181 -4.10 -7.66 8.25
CA ILE A 181 -3.26 -8.04 9.40
C ILE A 181 -1.98 -7.20 9.34
N PRO A 182 -1.58 -6.47 10.40
CA PRO A 182 -0.33 -5.70 10.41
C PRO A 182 0.88 -6.59 10.11
N SER A 183 1.71 -6.21 9.12
CA SER A 183 2.80 -7.07 8.62
C SER A 183 4.17 -6.41 8.64
N VAL A 184 4.30 -5.17 8.14
CA VAL A 184 5.55 -4.42 8.08
C VAL A 184 5.59 -3.44 9.24
N ARG A 185 6.09 -3.89 10.39
CA ARG A 185 6.19 -3.13 11.64
C ARG A 185 7.27 -3.70 12.57
N GLY A 186 7.71 -2.92 13.55
CA GLY A 186 8.71 -3.35 14.52
C GLY A 186 10.00 -3.80 13.82
N ALA A 187 10.49 -5.02 14.11
CA ALA A 187 11.71 -5.56 13.53
C ALA A 187 11.70 -5.60 12.00
N SER A 188 10.55 -5.78 11.37
CA SER A 188 10.44 -5.83 9.90
C SER A 188 10.29 -4.48 9.23
N GLN A 189 10.37 -3.35 9.95
CA GLN A 189 10.05 -2.02 9.41
C GLN A 189 10.89 -1.63 8.19
N ILE A 190 12.17 -1.95 8.17
CA ILE A 190 13.08 -1.57 7.08
C ILE A 190 13.02 -2.57 5.92
N TYR A 191 13.11 -3.87 6.21
CA TYR A 191 13.25 -4.89 5.18
C TYR A 191 11.93 -5.61 4.84
N GLY A 192 10.88 -5.43 5.63
CA GLY A 192 9.62 -6.18 5.50
C GLY A 192 8.92 -6.07 4.14
N LEU A 193 9.10 -4.97 3.42
CA LEU A 193 8.58 -4.82 2.06
C LEU A 193 9.26 -5.77 1.06
N THR A 194 10.48 -6.23 1.33
CA THR A 194 11.20 -7.20 0.47
C THR A 194 10.81 -8.65 0.74
N TYR A 195 10.02 -8.92 1.80
CA TYR A 195 9.61 -10.27 2.19
C TYR A 195 8.39 -10.78 1.44
N THR A 196 7.64 -9.92 0.77
CA THR A 196 6.47 -10.35 -0.02
C THR A 196 6.77 -10.21 -1.51
N PRO A 197 6.93 -11.33 -2.25
CA PRO A 197 7.14 -11.30 -3.68
C PRO A 197 5.96 -10.65 -4.41
N GLY A 198 6.23 -9.81 -5.41
CA GLY A 198 5.20 -9.09 -6.17
C GLY A 198 4.22 -10.02 -6.89
N THR A 199 4.67 -11.22 -7.28
CA THR A 199 3.83 -12.24 -7.94
C THR A 199 2.80 -12.87 -7.00
N TRP A 200 3.00 -12.82 -5.67
CA TRP A 200 2.04 -13.34 -4.67
C TRP A 200 0.89 -12.38 -4.41
N ILE A 201 0.99 -11.15 -4.91
CA ILE A 201 0.02 -10.08 -4.65
C ILE A 201 -1.08 -10.11 -5.72
N GLU A 202 -2.33 -10.21 -5.29
CA GLU A 202 -3.53 -10.05 -6.13
C GLU A 202 -3.86 -8.57 -6.35
N SER A 203 -3.82 -7.79 -5.25
CA SER A 203 -4.09 -6.35 -5.32
C SER A 203 -3.48 -5.61 -4.12
N ILE A 204 -3.25 -4.30 -4.30
CA ILE A 204 -2.84 -3.39 -3.24
C ILE A 204 -3.91 -2.30 -3.11
N GLN A 205 -4.33 -2.04 -1.87
CA GLN A 205 -5.23 -0.95 -1.51
C GLN A 205 -4.43 0.12 -0.79
N ILE A 206 -4.44 1.34 -1.33
CA ILE A 206 -3.74 2.50 -0.77
C ILE A 206 -4.80 3.50 -0.32
N THR A 207 -4.86 3.77 0.98
CA THR A 207 -5.75 4.78 1.57
C THR A 207 -4.92 5.96 2.07
N LYS A 208 -5.11 7.14 1.48
CA LYS A 208 -4.45 8.38 1.93
C LYS A 208 -5.15 8.95 3.15
N GLY A 209 -4.37 9.48 4.11
CA GLY A 209 -4.88 10.04 5.36
C GLY A 209 -5.02 9.00 6.48
N ALA A 210 -5.78 9.31 7.53
CA ALA A 210 -5.82 8.50 8.74
C ALA A 210 -6.41 7.07 8.56
N GLY A 211 -7.17 6.81 7.49
CA GLY A 211 -7.77 5.51 7.19
C GLY A 211 -8.90 5.10 8.14
N SER A 212 -9.25 3.80 8.17
CA SER A 212 -10.32 3.25 9.02
C SER A 212 -9.83 2.97 10.45
N VAL A 213 -10.72 3.08 11.45
CA VAL A 213 -10.45 2.73 12.85
C VAL A 213 -10.37 1.21 13.06
N THR A 214 -10.88 0.41 12.14
CA THR A 214 -10.94 -1.05 12.24
C THR A 214 -9.56 -1.71 12.24
N ASN A 215 -8.59 -1.09 11.58
CA ASN A 215 -7.25 -1.66 11.36
C ASN A 215 -6.21 -1.23 12.42
N GLY A 216 -6.61 -0.52 13.47
CA GLY A 216 -5.71 -0.10 14.53
C GLY A 216 -5.53 1.43 14.63
N PHE A 217 -4.74 1.86 15.60
CA PHE A 217 -4.48 3.27 15.91
C PHE A 217 -3.21 3.83 15.28
N GLU A 218 -2.34 2.99 14.72
CA GLU A 218 -0.97 3.35 14.30
C GLU A 218 -0.91 4.11 12.95
N SER A 219 -2.01 4.18 12.18
CA SER A 219 -2.04 4.91 10.91
C SER A 219 -2.04 6.43 11.15
N ILE A 220 -0.97 7.10 10.77
CA ILE A 220 -0.81 8.56 10.82
C ILE A 220 -0.99 9.18 9.43
N ALA A 221 -0.22 8.71 8.43
CA ALA A 221 -0.25 9.26 7.07
C ALA A 221 -1.11 8.45 6.11
N GLY A 222 -1.31 7.17 6.36
CA GLY A 222 -2.13 6.32 5.51
C GLY A 222 -2.06 4.85 5.82
N GLN A 223 -2.84 4.10 5.05
CA GLN A 223 -2.89 2.64 5.14
C GLN A 223 -2.60 2.02 3.78
N ILE A 224 -1.81 0.96 3.79
CA ILE A 224 -1.55 0.12 2.62
C ILE A 224 -1.94 -1.30 3.00
N ASN A 225 -2.89 -1.89 2.27
CA ASN A 225 -3.27 -3.27 2.44
C ASN A 225 -2.96 -4.06 1.19
N THR A 226 -2.23 -5.15 1.32
CA THR A 226 -1.96 -6.12 0.26
C THR A 226 -2.89 -7.32 0.40
N GLU A 227 -3.60 -7.65 -0.67
CA GLU A 227 -4.34 -8.91 -0.80
C GLU A 227 -3.47 -9.91 -1.55
N LEU A 228 -3.32 -11.11 -1.00
CA LEU A 228 -2.55 -12.18 -1.61
C LEU A 228 -3.39 -13.03 -2.56
N GLN A 229 -2.74 -13.69 -3.52
CA GLN A 229 -3.36 -14.66 -4.39
C GLN A 229 -4.11 -15.74 -3.59
N LYS A 230 -5.26 -16.15 -4.08
CA LYS A 230 -6.15 -17.11 -3.39
C LYS A 230 -6.16 -18.44 -4.14
N PRO A 231 -5.96 -19.60 -3.47
CA PRO A 231 -5.87 -20.90 -4.12
C PRO A 231 -7.06 -21.27 -4.99
N PHE A 232 -8.24 -20.73 -4.69
CA PHE A 232 -9.44 -20.99 -5.46
C PHE A 232 -9.46 -20.28 -6.81
N SER A 233 -8.94 -19.04 -6.88
CA SER A 233 -9.00 -18.15 -8.06
C SER A 233 -7.67 -18.02 -8.80
N ASP A 234 -6.53 -18.28 -8.15
CA ASP A 234 -5.22 -18.24 -8.79
C ASP A 234 -5.03 -19.42 -9.77
N ALA A 235 -4.08 -19.27 -10.68
CA ALA A 235 -3.74 -20.31 -11.64
C ALA A 235 -3.32 -21.61 -10.97
N PRO A 236 -3.69 -22.78 -11.50
CA PRO A 236 -3.21 -24.08 -10.99
C PRO A 236 -1.69 -24.18 -10.97
N LEU A 237 -1.03 -23.56 -11.94
CA LEU A 237 0.43 -23.48 -12.00
C LEU A 237 0.84 -22.12 -12.56
N PHE A 238 1.69 -21.40 -11.83
CA PHE A 238 2.35 -20.19 -12.28
C PHE A 238 3.85 -20.30 -12.03
N VAL A 239 4.65 -19.90 -13.03
CA VAL A 239 6.11 -19.83 -12.95
C VAL A 239 6.57 -18.48 -13.48
N ASN A 240 7.41 -17.78 -12.73
CA ASN A 240 8.11 -16.59 -13.20
C ASN A 240 9.61 -16.75 -12.93
N LEU A 241 10.41 -16.55 -13.98
CA LEU A 241 11.87 -16.51 -13.90
C LEU A 241 12.33 -15.12 -14.31
N PHE A 242 13.28 -14.60 -13.55
CA PHE A 242 13.85 -13.26 -13.74
C PHE A 242 15.37 -13.32 -13.63
N SER A 243 16.07 -12.56 -14.47
CA SER A 243 17.51 -12.37 -14.39
C SER A 243 17.89 -10.94 -14.79
N SER A 244 18.87 -10.36 -14.11
CA SER A 244 19.41 -9.04 -14.45
C SER A 244 20.91 -9.09 -14.70
N ILE A 245 21.41 -8.11 -15.48
CA ILE A 245 22.85 -7.97 -15.76
C ILE A 245 23.71 -7.72 -14.50
N ASN A 246 23.07 -7.28 -13.41
CA ASN A 246 23.72 -7.05 -12.10
C ASN A 246 23.77 -8.34 -11.24
N GLY A 247 23.53 -9.51 -11.85
CA GLY A 247 23.66 -10.81 -11.20
C GLY A 247 22.48 -11.23 -10.33
N ARG A 248 21.38 -10.47 -10.29
CA ARG A 248 20.15 -10.87 -9.57
C ARG A 248 19.41 -11.93 -10.40
N GLN A 249 19.09 -13.04 -9.77
CA GLN A 249 18.31 -14.13 -10.31
C GLN A 249 17.17 -14.45 -9.38
N GLU A 250 15.96 -14.63 -9.93
CA GLU A 250 14.77 -14.97 -9.14
C GLU A 250 13.93 -16.03 -9.82
N ALA A 251 13.31 -16.86 -8.99
CA ALA A 251 12.31 -17.82 -9.40
C ALA A 251 11.11 -17.75 -8.47
N ASN A 252 9.92 -17.67 -9.06
CA ASN A 252 8.64 -17.77 -8.37
C ASN A 252 7.85 -18.94 -8.94
N PHE A 253 7.26 -19.72 -8.04
CA PHE A 253 6.44 -20.87 -8.36
C PHE A 253 5.18 -20.83 -7.51
N HIS A 254 4.00 -20.93 -8.15
CA HIS A 254 2.72 -21.12 -7.48
C HIS A 254 2.11 -22.44 -7.96
N TRP A 255 1.65 -23.23 -7.03
CA TRP A 255 0.90 -24.45 -7.30
C TRP A 255 -0.37 -24.45 -6.48
N ASN A 256 -1.53 -24.41 -7.15
CA ASN A 256 -2.84 -24.37 -6.54
C ASN A 256 -3.66 -25.57 -6.96
N THR A 257 -4.33 -26.18 -6.00
CA THR A 257 -5.19 -27.35 -6.26
C THR A 257 -6.45 -27.30 -5.44
N LYS A 258 -7.52 -27.79 -6.04
CA LYS A 258 -8.80 -28.04 -5.39
C LYS A 258 -8.75 -29.41 -4.72
N VAL A 259 -8.83 -29.44 -3.40
CA VAL A 259 -8.81 -30.69 -2.60
C VAL A 259 -10.19 -31.32 -2.52
N SER A 260 -11.24 -30.46 -2.46
CA SER A 260 -12.64 -30.85 -2.53
C SER A 260 -13.47 -29.67 -3.04
N ASP A 261 -14.78 -29.79 -3.16
CA ASP A 261 -15.66 -28.69 -3.58
C ASP A 261 -15.60 -27.47 -2.68
N LYS A 262 -15.20 -27.65 -1.42
CA LYS A 262 -15.13 -26.57 -0.42
C LYS A 262 -13.71 -26.21 -0.03
N TRP A 263 -12.73 -27.06 -0.30
CA TRP A 263 -11.35 -26.86 0.11
C TRP A 263 -10.40 -26.72 -1.07
N SER A 264 -9.56 -25.72 -1.01
CA SER A 264 -8.43 -25.54 -1.93
C SER A 264 -7.16 -25.22 -1.14
N THR A 265 -6.02 -25.57 -1.70
CA THR A 265 -4.70 -25.25 -1.12
C THR A 265 -3.76 -24.73 -2.19
N GLY A 266 -2.85 -23.87 -1.79
CA GLY A 266 -1.78 -23.33 -2.63
C GLY A 266 -0.44 -23.40 -1.93
N LEU A 267 0.58 -23.74 -2.71
CA LEU A 267 1.98 -23.67 -2.33
C LEU A 267 2.66 -22.61 -3.19
N TYR A 268 3.29 -21.63 -2.56
CA TYR A 268 3.99 -20.54 -3.19
C TYR A 268 5.45 -20.58 -2.75
N VAL A 269 6.36 -20.61 -3.69
CA VAL A 269 7.80 -20.68 -3.46
C VAL A 269 8.47 -19.51 -4.17
N HIS A 270 9.29 -18.80 -3.46
CA HIS A 270 10.14 -17.75 -4.01
C HIS A 270 11.59 -17.97 -3.60
N GLY A 271 12.49 -17.83 -4.55
CA GLY A 271 13.92 -17.80 -4.30
C GLY A 271 14.55 -16.66 -5.08
N ASN A 272 15.44 -15.92 -4.44
CA ASN A 272 16.30 -14.97 -5.13
C ASN A 272 17.74 -15.09 -4.65
N GLN A 273 18.67 -14.75 -5.56
CA GLN A 273 20.08 -14.64 -5.22
C GLN A 273 20.76 -13.56 -6.05
N ARG A 274 21.78 -12.96 -5.48
CA ARG A 274 22.79 -12.16 -6.17
C ARG A 274 24.15 -12.55 -5.63
N THR A 275 25.01 -13.05 -6.51
CA THR A 275 26.37 -13.52 -6.16
C THR A 275 27.46 -12.74 -6.88
N LEU A 276 27.10 -11.84 -7.79
CA LEU A 276 28.02 -11.03 -8.56
C LEU A 276 28.44 -9.79 -7.75
N SER A 277 29.71 -9.70 -7.39
CA SER A 277 30.33 -8.53 -6.80
C SER A 277 30.56 -7.46 -7.87
N THR A 278 30.04 -6.25 -7.66
CA THR A 278 30.21 -5.11 -8.58
C THR A 278 30.61 -3.86 -7.81
N ASP A 279 31.63 -3.18 -8.33
CA ASP A 279 32.12 -1.87 -7.91
C ASP A 279 32.37 -1.05 -9.17
N ARG A 280 31.34 -0.35 -9.67
CA ARG A 280 31.39 0.43 -10.92
C ARG A 280 31.90 1.86 -10.72
N ASN A 281 31.81 2.38 -9.50
CA ASN A 281 32.30 3.69 -9.14
C ASN A 281 33.74 3.65 -8.66
N LYS A 282 34.30 2.44 -8.43
CA LYS A 282 35.68 2.18 -8.00
C LYS A 282 36.02 2.81 -6.64
N ASP A 283 35.07 2.75 -5.72
CA ASP A 283 35.26 3.21 -4.34
C ASP A 283 35.68 2.08 -3.38
N GLY A 284 35.82 0.85 -3.89
CA GLY A 284 36.20 -0.33 -3.11
C GLY A 284 35.04 -0.97 -2.35
N PHE A 285 33.81 -0.44 -2.48
CA PHE A 285 32.61 -0.99 -1.87
C PHE A 285 31.68 -1.63 -2.92
N LEU A 286 30.89 -2.59 -2.49
CA LEU A 286 29.87 -3.20 -3.36
C LEU A 286 28.77 -2.18 -3.71
N ASP A 287 28.51 -1.96 -5.00
CA ASP A 287 27.37 -1.14 -5.48
C ASP A 287 26.02 -1.68 -5.01
N LEU A 288 25.90 -3.00 -4.90
CA LEU A 288 24.69 -3.73 -4.54
C LEU A 288 25.03 -4.89 -3.60
N PRO A 289 24.19 -5.18 -2.59
CA PRO A 289 24.45 -6.28 -1.66
C PRO A 289 24.43 -7.63 -2.38
N LEU A 290 25.26 -8.55 -1.94
CA LEU A 290 25.10 -9.96 -2.20
C LEU A 290 23.88 -10.45 -1.40
N THR A 291 22.98 -11.20 -2.05
CA THR A 291 21.71 -11.61 -1.41
C THR A 291 21.43 -13.08 -1.64
N LYS A 292 20.77 -13.68 -0.67
CA LYS A 292 20.18 -15.02 -0.79
C LYS A 292 18.89 -15.05 0.01
N GLN A 293 17.78 -15.32 -0.65
CA GLN A 293 16.48 -15.42 0.01
C GLN A 293 15.72 -16.67 -0.44
N VAL A 294 15.11 -17.35 0.51
CA VAL A 294 14.13 -18.41 0.29
C VAL A 294 12.87 -18.07 1.07
N ASN A 295 11.73 -18.15 0.41
CA ASN A 295 10.45 -17.83 0.99
C ASN A 295 9.42 -18.89 0.58
N LEU A 296 8.84 -19.56 1.55
CA LEU A 296 7.86 -20.63 1.38
C LEU A 296 6.55 -20.18 2.01
N PHE A 297 5.46 -20.26 1.25
CA PHE A 297 4.14 -19.89 1.73
C PHE A 297 3.13 -20.97 1.34
N ASN A 298 2.46 -21.54 2.32
CA ASN A 298 1.36 -22.47 2.13
C ASN A 298 0.06 -21.86 2.63
N ARG A 299 -1.00 -21.96 1.82
CA ARG A 299 -2.29 -21.38 2.11
C ARG A 299 -3.41 -22.37 1.87
N TRP A 300 -4.33 -22.43 2.81
CA TRP A 300 -5.56 -23.21 2.75
C TRP A 300 -6.76 -22.27 2.70
N GLN A 301 -7.73 -22.61 1.87
CA GLN A 301 -8.99 -21.87 1.74
C GLN A 301 -10.14 -22.85 1.87
N TYR A 302 -11.09 -22.51 2.74
CA TYR A 302 -12.40 -23.13 2.84
C TYR A 302 -13.45 -22.15 2.41
N THR A 303 -14.37 -22.57 1.52
CA THR A 303 -15.50 -21.74 1.06
C THR A 303 -16.76 -22.59 1.00
N ASN A 304 -17.82 -22.14 1.68
CA ASN A 304 -19.12 -22.73 1.62
C ASN A 304 -20.16 -21.59 1.52
N ALA A 305 -20.44 -21.17 0.29
CA ALA A 305 -21.31 -20.03 0.00
C ALA A 305 -22.73 -20.24 0.55
N THR A 306 -23.30 -21.46 0.41
CA THR A 306 -24.65 -21.78 0.90
C THR A 306 -24.79 -21.68 2.42
N LYS A 307 -23.73 -21.95 3.17
CA LYS A 307 -23.69 -21.82 4.63
C LYS A 307 -23.03 -20.53 5.10
N GLY A 308 -22.62 -19.65 4.19
CA GLY A 308 -22.03 -18.35 4.50
C GLY A 308 -20.60 -18.38 5.07
N TRP A 309 -19.85 -19.49 4.99
CA TRP A 309 -18.52 -19.62 5.56
C TRP A 309 -17.40 -19.41 4.53
N VAL A 310 -16.44 -18.57 4.89
CA VAL A 310 -15.17 -18.40 4.17
C VAL A 310 -14.04 -18.36 5.20
N SER A 311 -13.03 -19.21 5.03
CA SER A 311 -11.90 -19.25 5.94
C SER A 311 -10.59 -19.42 5.19
N PHE A 312 -9.53 -18.82 5.75
CA PHE A 312 -8.17 -18.96 5.27
C PHE A 312 -7.24 -19.31 6.43
N ALA A 313 -6.36 -20.29 6.22
CA ALA A 313 -5.24 -20.56 7.09
C ALA A 313 -3.95 -20.50 6.26
N SER A 314 -2.93 -19.84 6.78
CA SER A 314 -1.67 -19.70 6.04
C SER A 314 -0.45 -19.81 6.95
N PHE A 315 0.64 -20.30 6.38
CA PHE A 315 1.93 -20.46 7.01
C PHE A 315 3.02 -19.99 6.06
N ARG A 316 3.94 -19.17 6.56
CA ARG A 316 5.09 -18.66 5.79
C ARG A 316 6.38 -18.91 6.56
N PHE A 317 7.40 -19.28 5.84
CA PHE A 317 8.78 -19.33 6.32
C PHE A 317 9.67 -18.53 5.38
N LEU A 318 10.52 -17.68 5.95
CA LEU A 318 11.50 -16.85 5.24
C LEU A 318 12.88 -17.03 5.86
N ASP A 319 13.89 -17.21 4.99
CA ASP A 319 15.31 -17.07 5.30
C ASP A 319 15.90 -16.05 4.32
N ASP A 320 16.41 -14.92 4.81
CA ASP A 320 16.91 -13.80 4.01
C ASP A 320 18.29 -13.37 4.53
N GLN A 321 19.27 -13.38 3.64
CA GLN A 321 20.67 -13.05 3.93
C GLN A 321 21.13 -11.94 2.99
N LYS A 322 21.74 -10.91 3.56
CA LYS A 322 22.33 -9.79 2.82
C LYS A 322 23.74 -9.54 3.34
N GLN A 323 24.70 -9.43 2.42
CA GLN A 323 26.09 -9.05 2.72
C GLN A 323 26.47 -7.84 1.87
N THR A 324 27.11 -6.86 2.48
CA THR A 324 27.59 -5.65 1.80
C THR A 324 28.87 -5.12 2.44
N GLY A 325 29.47 -4.10 1.87
CA GLY A 325 30.70 -3.50 2.36
C GLY A 325 31.82 -3.50 1.34
N SER A 326 33.08 -3.56 1.78
CA SER A 326 34.26 -3.67 0.93
C SER A 326 34.14 -4.88 -0.01
N ILE A 327 34.59 -4.73 -1.25
CA ILE A 327 34.57 -5.80 -2.25
C ILE A 327 35.40 -7.02 -1.83
N ASP A 328 36.43 -6.82 -1.02
CA ASP A 328 37.35 -7.84 -0.50
C ASP A 328 36.93 -8.40 0.87
N PHE A 329 35.78 -7.96 1.41
CA PHE A 329 35.30 -8.41 2.72
C PHE A 329 34.95 -9.90 2.74
N ASP A 330 35.59 -10.66 3.62
CA ASP A 330 35.24 -12.06 3.92
C ASP A 330 34.70 -12.18 5.35
N GLN A 331 33.44 -12.57 5.49
CA GLN A 331 32.75 -12.73 6.78
C GLN A 331 33.53 -13.61 7.78
N LYS A 332 34.25 -14.64 7.31
CA LYS A 332 34.94 -15.61 8.17
C LYS A 332 36.21 -15.05 8.82
N THR A 333 36.88 -14.14 8.11
CA THR A 333 38.19 -13.61 8.52
C THR A 333 38.13 -12.18 9.03
N ASP A 334 37.15 -11.40 8.58
CA ASP A 334 37.16 -9.94 8.78
C ASP A 334 36.09 -9.45 9.74
N ARG A 335 35.06 -10.29 10.05
CA ARG A 335 34.02 -9.94 11.03
C ARG A 335 34.62 -9.67 12.42
N GLY A 336 34.37 -8.46 12.95
CA GLY A 336 34.85 -8.03 14.24
C GLY A 336 36.32 -7.54 14.27
N PHE A 337 36.95 -7.45 13.09
CA PHE A 337 38.29 -6.89 12.89
C PHE A 337 38.24 -5.63 12.05
N THR A 338 39.32 -4.85 12.07
CA THR A 338 39.43 -3.59 11.32
C THR A 338 40.23 -3.74 10.02
N LYS A 339 40.25 -4.94 9.43
CA LYS A 339 40.96 -5.18 8.17
C LYS A 339 40.12 -4.73 6.98
N GLU A 340 38.93 -5.35 6.79
CA GLU A 340 37.95 -4.98 5.76
C GLU A 340 36.63 -4.64 6.42
N TRP A 341 35.97 -3.58 5.97
CA TRP A 341 34.67 -3.20 6.49
C TRP A 341 33.56 -3.99 5.78
N GLY A 342 32.71 -4.63 6.54
CA GLY A 342 31.57 -5.35 5.99
C GLY A 342 30.36 -5.30 6.90
N SER A 343 29.20 -5.57 6.31
CA SER A 343 27.92 -5.69 6.99
C SER A 343 27.22 -6.95 6.52
N GLN A 344 26.58 -7.63 7.46
CA GLN A 344 25.71 -8.74 7.15
C GLN A 344 24.42 -8.64 7.95
N ILE A 345 23.32 -9.03 7.32
CA ILE A 345 21.98 -9.01 7.89
C ILE A 345 21.36 -10.37 7.57
N ASP A 346 21.20 -11.18 8.59
CA ASP A 346 20.59 -12.52 8.50
C ASP A 346 19.24 -12.49 9.21
N THR A 347 18.18 -12.78 8.47
CA THR A 347 16.80 -12.74 8.98
C THR A 347 16.11 -14.07 8.78
N LYS A 348 15.54 -14.61 9.84
CA LYS A 348 14.62 -15.74 9.82
C LYS A 348 13.26 -15.29 10.31
N ARG A 349 12.23 -15.63 9.56
CA ARG A 349 10.87 -15.24 9.91
C ARG A 349 9.90 -16.40 9.70
N PHE A 350 8.99 -16.54 10.64
CA PHE A 350 7.85 -17.45 10.57
C PHE A 350 6.56 -16.66 10.79
N ASP A 351 5.58 -16.82 9.90
CA ASP A 351 4.25 -16.23 10.04
C ASP A 351 3.20 -17.35 9.96
N ALA A 352 2.20 -17.27 10.82
CA ALA A 352 0.99 -18.08 10.77
C ALA A 352 -0.23 -17.21 10.89
N SER A 353 -1.25 -17.40 10.07
CA SER A 353 -2.50 -16.64 10.16
C SER A 353 -3.72 -17.51 9.94
N LEU A 354 -4.81 -17.13 10.60
CA LEU A 354 -6.15 -17.71 10.49
C LEU A 354 -7.17 -16.59 10.30
N LYS A 355 -7.98 -16.69 9.27
CA LYS A 355 -9.10 -15.78 9.03
C LYS A 355 -10.38 -16.61 8.88
N ILE A 356 -11.43 -16.25 9.60
CA ILE A 356 -12.73 -16.90 9.52
C ILE A 356 -13.77 -15.81 9.28
N GLY A 357 -14.49 -15.90 8.19
CA GLY A 357 -15.64 -15.07 7.86
C GLY A 357 -16.92 -15.88 7.86
N TYR A 358 -17.94 -15.32 8.46
CA TYR A 358 -19.30 -15.86 8.41
C TYR A 358 -20.27 -14.77 7.96
N VAL A 359 -20.91 -14.98 6.83
CA VAL A 359 -21.99 -14.12 6.32
C VAL A 359 -23.30 -14.84 6.57
N PHE A 360 -24.24 -14.15 7.22
CA PHE A 360 -25.55 -14.74 7.49
C PHE A 360 -26.29 -14.98 6.17
N PRO A 361 -26.65 -16.23 5.80
CA PRO A 361 -27.20 -16.50 4.47
C PRO A 361 -28.51 -15.77 4.17
N LEU A 362 -29.37 -15.58 5.17
CA LEU A 362 -30.63 -14.86 5.05
C LEU A 362 -30.53 -13.36 5.27
N LEU A 363 -29.41 -12.87 5.86
CA LEU A 363 -29.16 -11.48 6.20
C LEU A 363 -27.77 -11.10 5.71
N THR A 364 -27.59 -11.06 4.39
CA THR A 364 -26.28 -10.92 3.74
C THR A 364 -25.54 -9.61 4.08
N TYR A 365 -26.23 -8.63 4.64
CA TYR A 365 -25.65 -7.42 5.20
C TYR A 365 -25.03 -7.62 6.59
N GLN A 366 -25.25 -8.77 7.22
CA GLN A 366 -24.64 -9.12 8.51
C GLN A 366 -23.50 -10.09 8.32
N SER A 367 -22.39 -9.83 9.01
CA SER A 367 -21.27 -10.76 8.97
C SER A 367 -20.44 -10.67 10.25
N PHE A 368 -19.85 -11.80 10.62
CA PHE A 368 -18.76 -11.89 11.59
C PHE A 368 -17.45 -12.17 10.88
N GLY A 369 -16.37 -11.51 11.33
CA GLY A 369 -15.02 -11.78 10.93
C GLY A 369 -14.14 -12.03 12.15
N PHE A 370 -13.34 -13.08 12.10
CA PHE A 370 -12.30 -13.34 13.09
C PHE A 370 -10.96 -13.45 12.35
N GLN A 371 -9.94 -12.80 12.90
CA GLN A 371 -8.57 -12.87 12.42
C GLN A 371 -7.65 -13.15 13.60
N ALA A 372 -6.72 -14.07 13.43
CA ALA A 372 -5.61 -14.30 14.34
C ALA A 372 -4.32 -14.47 13.55
N ALA A 373 -3.25 -13.87 14.00
CA ALA A 373 -1.95 -14.00 13.39
C ALA A 373 -0.85 -14.06 14.44
N PHE A 374 0.14 -14.88 14.19
CA PHE A 374 1.38 -14.97 14.95
C PHE A 374 2.54 -14.79 14.01
N ASN A 375 3.54 -14.01 14.40
CA ASN A 375 4.81 -13.97 13.72
C ASN A 375 5.98 -14.01 14.69
N SER A 376 7.06 -14.62 14.23
CA SER A 376 8.36 -14.65 14.91
C SER A 376 9.42 -14.20 13.93
N HIS A 377 10.13 -13.14 14.29
CA HIS A 377 11.19 -12.53 13.50
C HIS A 377 12.48 -12.54 14.32
N ASP A 378 13.53 -13.15 13.78
CA ASP A 378 14.86 -13.20 14.37
C ASP A 378 15.86 -12.65 13.35
N GLN A 379 16.46 -11.49 13.66
CA GLN A 379 17.46 -10.84 12.82
C GLN A 379 18.74 -10.64 13.59
N ASN A 380 19.85 -11.11 13.00
CA ASN A 380 21.19 -10.83 13.47
C ASN A 380 21.89 -9.97 12.43
N ALA A 381 22.40 -8.83 12.85
CA ALA A 381 23.04 -7.88 11.94
C ALA A 381 24.29 -7.25 12.58
N TYR A 382 25.26 -6.93 11.72
CA TYR A 382 26.36 -6.05 12.08
C TYR A 382 26.72 -5.13 10.92
N TYR A 383 27.31 -3.99 11.27
CA TYR A 383 27.73 -2.92 10.36
C TYR A 383 29.14 -2.48 10.76
N GLY A 384 30.17 -3.05 10.13
CA GLY A 384 31.55 -2.94 10.59
C GLY A 384 31.71 -3.57 11.98
N LEU A 385 31.99 -2.73 12.98
CA LEU A 385 32.09 -3.16 14.38
C LEU A 385 30.78 -3.03 15.18
N ARG A 386 29.75 -2.40 14.62
CA ARG A 386 28.46 -2.21 15.29
C ARG A 386 27.59 -3.44 15.21
N GLN A 387 26.97 -3.78 16.32
CA GLN A 387 26.04 -4.90 16.40
C GLN A 387 24.60 -4.40 16.53
N TYR A 388 23.69 -5.02 15.75
CA TYR A 388 22.25 -4.87 15.93
C TYR A 388 21.54 -6.19 15.74
N ASP A 389 21.12 -6.79 16.84
CA ASP A 389 20.31 -8.00 16.82
C ASP A 389 18.90 -7.68 17.35
N ILE A 390 17.87 -8.25 16.72
CA ILE A 390 16.50 -8.07 17.19
C ILE A 390 15.68 -9.34 17.04
N LYS A 391 15.01 -9.73 18.14
CA LYS A 391 13.95 -10.74 18.15
C LYS A 391 12.62 -10.07 18.43
N HIS A 392 11.67 -10.30 17.55
CA HIS A 392 10.32 -9.76 17.66
C HIS A 392 9.29 -10.87 17.46
N ASN A 393 8.60 -11.24 18.53
CA ASN A 393 7.46 -12.13 18.49
C ASN A 393 6.18 -11.32 18.65
N SER A 394 5.20 -11.54 17.78
CA SER A 394 3.94 -10.82 17.88
C SER A 394 2.73 -11.73 17.70
N PHE A 395 1.65 -11.37 18.37
CA PHE A 395 0.32 -11.94 18.20
C PHE A 395 -0.67 -10.83 17.94
N PHE A 396 -1.53 -11.01 16.96
CA PHE A 396 -2.63 -10.11 16.61
C PHE A 396 -3.93 -10.89 16.56
N GLY A 397 -4.97 -10.40 17.21
CA GLY A 397 -6.32 -10.93 17.16
C GLY A 397 -7.33 -9.83 16.88
N ASN A 398 -8.31 -10.08 16.03
CA ASN A 398 -9.35 -9.12 15.67
C ASN A 398 -10.68 -9.84 15.48
N LEU A 399 -11.72 -9.37 16.18
CA LEU A 399 -13.10 -9.82 16.03
C LEU A 399 -13.92 -8.65 15.48
N LEU A 400 -14.61 -8.86 14.37
CA LEU A 400 -15.40 -7.84 13.67
C LEU A 400 -16.84 -8.31 13.54
N PHE A 401 -17.76 -7.36 13.71
CA PHE A 401 -19.15 -7.52 13.35
C PHE A 401 -19.58 -6.37 12.44
N ASN A 402 -20.19 -6.72 11.31
CA ASN A 402 -20.75 -5.75 10.38
C ASN A 402 -22.27 -5.95 10.32
N SER A 403 -23.03 -4.84 10.28
CA SER A 403 -24.47 -4.86 10.09
C SER A 403 -24.98 -3.49 9.63
N ILE A 404 -26.29 -3.35 9.54
CA ILE A 404 -27.01 -2.11 9.22
C ILE A 404 -27.82 -1.59 10.41
N LEU A 405 -28.16 -0.30 10.38
CA LEU A 405 -29.07 0.36 11.31
C LEU A 405 -30.33 0.78 10.55
N GLY A 406 -31.36 -0.03 10.62
CA GLY A 406 -32.68 0.23 9.99
C GLY A 406 -32.69 -0.01 8.47
N ASN A 407 -31.72 0.49 7.70
CA ASN A 407 -31.65 0.31 6.26
C ASN A 407 -30.21 0.27 5.74
N THR A 408 -30.02 -0.12 4.47
CA THR A 408 -28.72 -0.30 3.83
C THR A 408 -27.90 0.97 3.63
N LYS A 409 -28.51 2.15 3.78
CA LYS A 409 -27.78 3.43 3.76
C LYS A 409 -26.97 3.66 5.05
N ASN A 410 -27.38 3.02 6.15
CA ASN A 410 -26.81 3.15 7.48
C ASN A 410 -26.12 1.85 7.86
N LYS A 411 -24.82 1.78 7.69
CA LYS A 411 -24.01 0.59 7.98
C LYS A 411 -23.13 0.86 9.18
N PHE A 412 -22.82 -0.18 9.95
CA PHE A 412 -21.82 -0.07 10.99
C PHE A 412 -20.91 -1.28 11.06
N LYS A 413 -19.71 -1.04 11.56
CA LYS A 413 -18.73 -2.05 11.92
C LYS A 413 -18.34 -1.82 13.37
N THR A 414 -18.25 -2.89 14.14
CA THR A 414 -17.75 -2.84 15.51
C THR A 414 -16.90 -4.06 15.79
N GLY A 415 -16.05 -3.97 16.79
CA GLY A 415 -15.19 -5.09 17.09
C GLY A 415 -14.24 -4.84 18.25
N ILE A 416 -13.48 -5.89 18.55
CA ILE A 416 -12.44 -5.91 19.56
C ILE A 416 -11.15 -6.40 18.91
N ASN A 417 -10.06 -5.72 19.26
CA ASN A 417 -8.73 -6.02 18.77
C ASN A 417 -7.79 -6.26 19.97
N ILE A 418 -6.94 -7.26 19.85
CA ILE A 418 -5.85 -7.52 20.80
C ILE A 418 -4.54 -7.61 20.05
N ALA A 419 -3.48 -7.04 20.62
CA ALA A 419 -2.13 -7.19 20.11
C ALA A 419 -1.16 -7.43 21.27
N TRP A 420 -0.18 -8.28 21.02
CA TRP A 420 0.91 -8.57 21.94
C TRP A 420 2.20 -8.63 21.13
N ASP A 421 3.20 -7.84 21.56
CA ASP A 421 4.50 -7.77 20.92
C ASP A 421 5.59 -7.89 21.98
N ARG A 422 6.56 -8.76 21.76
CA ARG A 422 7.75 -8.88 22.59
C ARG A 422 8.99 -8.60 21.75
N TYR A 423 9.74 -7.60 22.19
CA TYR A 423 11.00 -7.17 21.59
C TYR A 423 12.17 -7.50 22.50
N GLU A 424 13.24 -8.02 21.91
CA GLU A 424 14.55 -8.18 22.52
C GLU A 424 15.58 -7.64 21.52
N GLU A 425 16.21 -6.51 21.84
CA GLU A 425 17.17 -5.85 20.96
C GLU A 425 18.54 -5.76 21.64
N VAL A 426 19.59 -6.06 20.90
CA VAL A 426 20.99 -5.84 21.31
C VAL A 426 21.59 -4.80 20.37
N VAL A 427 21.99 -3.66 20.92
CA VAL A 427 22.57 -2.54 20.19
C VAL A 427 23.94 -2.24 20.78
N ASP A 428 25.02 -2.50 20.05
CA ASP A 428 26.42 -2.29 20.48
C ASP A 428 26.68 -2.85 21.90
N GLY A 429 26.12 -4.04 22.20
CA GLY A 429 26.22 -4.72 23.50
C GLY A 429 25.20 -4.27 24.57
N GLY A 430 24.45 -3.21 24.32
CA GLY A 430 23.33 -2.78 25.19
C GLY A 430 22.07 -3.61 24.92
N LEU A 431 21.43 -4.15 25.97
CA LEU A 431 20.21 -4.94 25.88
C LEU A 431 18.98 -4.09 26.15
N TYR A 432 18.00 -4.10 25.22
CA TYR A 432 16.70 -3.47 25.36
C TYR A 432 15.61 -4.53 25.24
N GLN A 433 14.78 -4.64 26.27
CA GLN A 433 13.66 -5.58 26.31
C GLN A 433 12.36 -4.85 26.54
N ARG A 434 11.32 -5.22 25.79
CA ARG A 434 10.00 -4.60 25.90
C ARG A 434 8.91 -5.59 25.55
N THR A 435 7.79 -5.49 26.26
CA THR A 435 6.53 -6.15 25.90
C THR A 435 5.44 -5.10 25.78
N ASP A 436 4.82 -5.04 24.61
CA ASP A 436 3.67 -4.18 24.32
C ASP A 436 2.40 -5.04 24.32
N GLN A 437 1.37 -4.61 25.04
CA GLN A 437 0.08 -5.27 25.12
C GLN A 437 -1.02 -4.25 24.88
N VAL A 438 -1.91 -4.56 23.93
CA VAL A 438 -2.99 -3.68 23.54
C VAL A 438 -4.30 -4.44 23.55
N VAL A 439 -5.32 -3.84 24.14
CA VAL A 439 -6.72 -4.22 23.96
C VAL A 439 -7.46 -3.01 23.48
N GLY A 440 -8.12 -3.11 22.34
CA GLY A 440 -8.87 -2.02 21.72
C GLY A 440 -10.29 -2.42 21.34
N ALA A 441 -11.22 -1.50 21.45
CA ALA A 441 -12.56 -1.63 20.92
C ALA A 441 -12.85 -0.47 19.97
N PHE A 442 -13.60 -0.75 18.91
CA PHE A 442 -13.92 0.26 17.92
C PHE A 442 -15.37 0.18 17.45
N PHE A 443 -15.85 1.33 16.99
CA PHE A 443 -17.12 1.47 16.31
C PHE A 443 -16.94 2.41 15.12
N GLU A 444 -17.36 1.98 13.93
CA GLU A 444 -17.32 2.75 12.70
C GLU A 444 -18.72 2.74 12.06
N TYR A 445 -19.28 3.92 11.89
CA TYR A 445 -20.56 4.13 11.24
C TYR A 445 -20.35 4.66 9.82
N THR A 446 -21.11 4.14 8.87
CA THR A 446 -21.11 4.59 7.48
C THR A 446 -22.52 4.98 7.08
N TYR A 447 -22.70 6.24 6.69
CA TYR A 447 -23.86 6.72 5.97
C TYR A 447 -23.58 6.81 4.49
N ASP A 448 -24.37 6.14 3.67
CA ASP A 448 -24.23 6.13 2.22
C ASP A 448 -25.56 6.47 1.55
N SER A 449 -25.69 7.70 1.05
CA SER A 449 -26.88 8.12 0.29
C SER A 449 -26.92 7.54 -1.12
N LEU A 450 -25.87 6.77 -1.53
CA LEU A 450 -25.64 6.20 -2.85
C LEU A 450 -25.32 7.24 -3.94
N GLU A 451 -25.90 8.41 -3.89
CA GLU A 451 -25.75 9.45 -4.93
C GLU A 451 -24.74 10.54 -4.53
N LYS A 452 -25.04 11.29 -3.47
CA LYS A 452 -24.33 12.54 -3.15
C LYS A 452 -23.37 12.43 -2.00
N TRP A 453 -23.75 11.73 -0.92
CA TRP A 453 -22.99 11.71 0.33
C TRP A 453 -22.59 10.29 0.70
N ASN A 454 -21.34 10.13 1.05
CA ASN A 454 -20.87 8.96 1.78
C ASN A 454 -20.02 9.48 2.95
N ILE A 455 -20.42 9.14 4.17
CA ILE A 455 -19.79 9.63 5.40
C ILE A 455 -19.40 8.41 6.24
N VAL A 456 -18.15 8.38 6.69
CA VAL A 456 -17.63 7.37 7.62
C VAL A 456 -17.14 8.07 8.87
N ALA A 457 -17.70 7.74 10.01
CA ALA A 457 -17.28 8.25 11.32
C ALA A 457 -16.89 7.08 12.21
N GLY A 458 -15.67 7.08 12.68
CA GLY A 458 -15.12 6.02 13.53
C GLY A 458 -14.54 6.55 14.82
N ILE A 459 -14.71 5.78 15.89
CA ILE A 459 -14.05 6.01 17.16
C ILE A 459 -13.46 4.69 17.65
N ARG A 460 -12.28 4.79 18.23
CA ARG A 460 -11.56 3.66 18.80
C ARG A 460 -11.02 4.03 20.16
N ILE A 461 -11.17 3.15 21.14
CA ILE A 461 -10.55 3.23 22.45
C ILE A 461 -9.55 2.09 22.59
N ASP A 462 -8.32 2.41 22.97
CA ASP A 462 -7.27 1.44 23.19
C ASP A 462 -6.69 1.60 24.61
N ARG A 463 -6.42 0.47 25.26
CA ARG A 463 -5.60 0.39 26.46
C ARG A 463 -4.30 -0.32 26.12
N HIS A 464 -3.21 0.42 26.17
CA HIS A 464 -1.86 -0.04 25.91
C HIS A 464 -1.07 0.03 27.23
N ASN A 465 -0.36 -1.04 27.59
CA ASN A 465 0.39 -1.09 28.85
C ASN A 465 1.42 0.03 29.00
N ASN A 466 2.10 0.42 27.89
CA ASN A 466 3.14 1.45 27.88
C ASN A 466 2.63 2.85 27.47
N LEU A 467 1.51 2.98 26.76
CA LEU A 467 0.98 4.26 26.25
C LEU A 467 -0.27 4.74 27.01
N GLY A 468 -0.77 3.96 27.98
CA GLY A 468 -1.99 4.25 28.71
C GLY A 468 -3.27 4.02 27.90
N THR A 469 -4.37 4.62 28.34
CA THR A 469 -5.67 4.55 27.67
C THR A 469 -5.89 5.81 26.84
N PHE A 470 -6.35 5.65 25.59
CA PHE A 470 -6.56 6.77 24.68
C PHE A 470 -7.67 6.51 23.66
N LEU A 471 -8.19 7.60 23.10
CA LEU A 471 -9.17 7.60 22.03
C LEU A 471 -8.51 7.98 20.70
N THR A 472 -8.98 7.34 19.63
CA THR A 472 -8.54 7.63 18.25
C THR A 472 -9.76 7.87 17.37
N PRO A 473 -10.22 9.13 17.22
CA PRO A 473 -11.32 9.47 16.32
C PRO A 473 -10.84 9.57 14.88
N ARG A 474 -11.70 9.16 13.94
CA ARG A 474 -11.48 9.30 12.48
C ARG A 474 -12.78 9.64 11.78
N PHE A 475 -12.70 10.51 10.78
CA PHE A 475 -13.84 10.98 10.03
C PHE A 475 -13.46 11.13 8.55
N HIS A 476 -14.33 10.63 7.69
CA HIS A 476 -14.20 10.77 6.24
C HIS A 476 -15.57 11.14 5.68
N ALA A 477 -15.61 12.09 4.77
CA ALA A 477 -16.81 12.46 4.05
C ALA A 477 -16.50 12.60 2.57
N ARG A 478 -17.37 12.05 1.74
CA ARG A 478 -17.38 12.29 0.30
C ARG A 478 -18.68 12.99 -0.08
N TYR A 479 -18.54 14.01 -0.90
CA TYR A 479 -19.65 14.70 -1.55
C TYR A 479 -19.46 14.66 -3.06
N THR A 480 -20.52 14.33 -3.81
CA THR A 480 -20.55 14.36 -5.26
C THR A 480 -21.37 15.57 -5.71
N PRO A 481 -20.74 16.72 -6.00
CA PRO A 481 -21.44 17.94 -6.41
C PRO A 481 -22.15 17.81 -7.77
N TRP A 482 -21.53 17.08 -8.71
CA TRP A 482 -22.05 16.79 -10.04
C TRP A 482 -21.49 15.47 -10.55
N GLU A 483 -21.92 15.04 -11.72
CA GLU A 483 -21.54 13.77 -12.32
C GLU A 483 -20.02 13.63 -12.48
N ARG A 484 -19.52 12.42 -12.19
CA ARG A 484 -18.09 12.07 -12.26
C ARG A 484 -17.19 12.99 -11.43
N SER A 485 -17.71 13.59 -10.37
CA SER A 485 -16.96 14.37 -9.41
C SER A 485 -16.96 13.71 -8.04
N ALA A 486 -15.92 13.97 -7.24
CA ALA A 486 -15.87 13.57 -5.84
C ALA A 486 -15.02 14.54 -5.05
N LEU A 487 -15.63 15.25 -4.11
CA LEU A 487 -14.94 16.05 -3.11
C LEU A 487 -14.88 15.24 -1.83
N ARG A 488 -13.67 15.05 -1.28
CA ARG A 488 -13.46 14.28 -0.04
C ARG A 488 -12.80 15.12 1.01
N PHE A 489 -13.26 14.96 2.22
CA PHE A 489 -12.64 15.47 3.41
C PHE A 489 -12.27 14.30 4.33
N SER A 490 -11.10 14.36 4.94
CA SER A 490 -10.66 13.40 5.94
C SER A 490 -10.03 14.10 7.13
N PHE A 491 -10.25 13.54 8.32
CA PHE A 491 -9.72 14.03 9.57
C PHE A 491 -9.53 12.84 10.51
N GLY A 492 -8.37 12.75 11.16
CA GLY A 492 -8.17 11.68 12.11
C GLY A 492 -6.87 11.80 12.90
N GLN A 493 -6.85 11.11 14.02
CA GLN A 493 -5.68 11.01 14.88
C GLN A 493 -5.01 9.64 14.70
N GLY A 494 -3.68 9.62 14.73
CA GLY A 494 -2.88 8.42 14.85
C GLY A 494 -1.88 8.53 15.98
N ARG A 495 -1.51 7.37 16.55
CA ARG A 495 -0.46 7.24 17.58
C ARG A 495 0.44 6.08 17.27
N LYS A 496 1.68 6.13 17.72
CA LYS A 496 2.58 4.97 17.65
C LYS A 496 3.66 5.04 18.74
N ALA A 497 4.19 3.88 19.07
CA ALA A 497 5.45 3.73 19.78
C ALA A 497 6.60 3.78 18.75
N ALA A 498 7.60 4.64 18.96
CA ALA A 498 8.76 4.65 18.08
C ALA A 498 9.69 3.48 18.41
N ASN A 499 9.96 2.63 17.41
CA ASN A 499 10.99 1.58 17.48
C ASN A 499 12.27 2.16 16.93
N ILE A 500 12.95 3.03 17.72
CA ILE A 500 13.99 3.94 17.25
C ILE A 500 15.13 3.24 16.51
N PHE A 501 15.55 2.07 16.94
CA PHE A 501 16.61 1.30 16.27
C PHE A 501 16.09 0.55 15.06
N ALA A 502 15.01 -0.22 15.21
CA ALA A 502 14.42 -1.00 14.12
C ALA A 502 13.95 -0.12 12.94
N GLU A 503 13.43 1.08 13.20
CA GLU A 503 12.97 2.03 12.19
C GLU A 503 14.12 2.80 11.51
N ASN A 504 15.33 2.78 12.09
CA ASN A 504 16.48 3.55 11.64
C ASN A 504 17.76 2.72 11.48
N GLN A 505 17.62 1.42 11.16
CA GLN A 505 18.77 0.51 10.98
C GLN A 505 19.81 1.04 9.97
N THR A 506 19.36 1.78 8.95
CA THR A 506 20.23 2.37 7.94
C THR A 506 21.26 3.37 8.54
N LEU A 507 20.96 3.94 9.70
CA LEU A 507 21.88 4.82 10.42
C LEU A 507 23.02 4.06 11.13
N PHE A 508 22.94 2.72 11.21
CA PHE A 508 24.09 1.92 11.68
C PHE A 508 25.20 1.84 10.63
N ALA A 509 24.91 2.16 9.37
CA ALA A 509 25.92 2.28 8.31
C ALA A 509 26.80 3.55 8.43
N THR A 510 26.96 4.07 9.64
CA THR A 510 27.83 5.21 9.98
C THR A 510 28.54 4.97 11.31
N ASN A 511 29.66 5.66 11.54
CA ASN A 511 30.37 5.64 12.83
C ASN A 511 29.93 6.77 13.77
N ARG A 512 28.79 7.41 13.52
CA ARG A 512 28.20 8.42 14.42
C ARG A 512 27.80 7.79 15.75
N THR A 513 27.99 8.51 16.84
CA THR A 513 27.57 8.08 18.17
C THR A 513 26.05 8.22 18.32
N ILE A 514 25.38 7.15 18.71
CA ILE A 514 23.94 7.14 18.99
C ILE A 514 23.68 7.64 20.41
N GLN A 515 22.79 8.62 20.57
CA GLN A 515 22.38 9.19 21.85
C GLN A 515 20.86 9.19 21.95
N VAL A 516 20.32 8.59 23.01
CA VAL A 516 18.90 8.66 23.33
C VAL A 516 18.73 9.60 24.51
N GLN A 517 18.04 10.73 24.29
CA GLN A 517 17.74 11.70 25.33
C GLN A 517 16.40 11.33 25.96
N SER A 518 16.44 10.71 27.14
CA SER A 518 15.27 10.26 27.88
C SER A 518 14.40 11.46 28.30
N ASN A 519 13.09 11.32 28.15
CA ASN A 519 12.07 12.28 28.54
C ASN A 519 10.92 11.60 29.30
N GLU A 520 11.25 10.79 30.32
CA GLU A 520 10.34 10.09 31.22
C GLU A 520 9.31 9.17 30.51
N GLY A 521 9.53 8.83 29.25
CA GLY A 521 8.67 7.90 28.50
C GLY A 521 8.99 6.44 28.83
N SER A 522 8.03 5.55 28.57
CA SER A 522 8.13 4.11 28.89
C SER A 522 8.93 3.31 27.86
N ILE A 523 9.14 3.83 26.66
CA ILE A 523 9.80 3.14 25.55
C ILE A 523 11.09 3.86 25.20
N TYR A 524 12.22 3.25 25.45
CA TYR A 524 13.59 3.86 25.38
C TYR A 524 13.72 5.17 26.19
N GLY A 525 12.82 5.39 27.20
CA GLY A 525 12.74 6.68 27.89
C GLY A 525 12.00 7.77 27.10
N LEU A 526 11.36 7.46 25.97
CA LEU A 526 10.71 8.42 25.07
C LEU A 526 9.19 8.32 25.17
N ARG A 527 8.49 9.46 25.01
CA ARG A 527 7.04 9.51 24.90
C ARG A 527 6.57 9.02 23.54
N PRO A 528 5.32 8.46 23.43
CA PRO A 528 4.76 8.00 22.16
C PRO A 528 4.52 9.16 21.19
N GLU A 529 4.60 8.85 19.92
CA GLU A 529 4.27 9.79 18.86
C GLU A 529 2.76 9.94 18.70
N LYS A 530 2.31 11.16 18.44
CA LYS A 530 0.91 11.51 18.28
C LYS A 530 0.75 12.59 17.22
N ALA A 531 -0.13 12.36 16.26
CA ALA A 531 -0.37 13.32 15.18
C ALA A 531 -1.83 13.36 14.75
N TRP A 532 -2.24 14.53 14.25
CA TRP A 532 -3.48 14.74 13.53
C TRP A 532 -3.21 14.80 12.03
N ASN A 533 -4.04 14.14 11.25
CA ASN A 533 -4.02 14.22 9.79
C ASN A 533 -5.32 14.84 9.28
N TYR A 534 -5.19 15.80 8.38
CA TYR A 534 -6.27 16.51 7.69
C TYR A 534 -6.09 16.34 6.19
N GLY A 535 -7.15 16.00 5.47
CA GLY A 535 -7.09 15.77 4.04
C GLY A 535 -8.26 16.41 3.31
N LEU A 536 -7.95 16.99 2.15
CA LEU A 536 -8.92 17.45 1.18
C LEU A 536 -8.52 16.87 -0.19
N SER A 537 -9.47 16.23 -0.87
CA SER A 537 -9.24 15.64 -2.19
C SER A 537 -10.40 16.00 -3.11
N PHE A 538 -10.07 16.45 -4.30
CA PHE A 538 -11.05 16.68 -5.37
C PHE A 538 -10.69 15.84 -6.58
N ARG A 539 -11.65 15.09 -7.08
CA ARG A 539 -11.51 14.31 -8.32
C ARG A 539 -12.61 14.70 -9.29
N GLN A 540 -12.22 14.90 -10.55
CA GLN A 540 -13.11 15.21 -11.65
C GLN A 540 -12.80 14.33 -12.86
N GLY A 541 -13.77 13.54 -13.29
CA GLY A 541 -13.73 12.90 -14.59
C GLY A 541 -14.09 13.93 -15.69
N TYR A 542 -13.30 13.98 -16.75
CA TYR A 542 -13.54 14.84 -17.89
C TYR A 542 -13.57 14.06 -19.21
N THR A 543 -14.10 14.66 -20.25
CA THR A 543 -14.05 14.13 -21.62
C THR A 543 -13.39 15.15 -22.51
N LEU A 544 -12.28 14.77 -23.14
CA LEU A 544 -11.53 15.60 -24.07
C LEU A 544 -11.34 14.80 -25.38
N PHE A 545 -11.72 15.39 -26.53
CA PHE A 545 -11.71 14.74 -27.85
C PHE A 545 -12.39 13.35 -27.84
N ASN A 546 -13.57 13.24 -27.24
CA ASN A 546 -14.35 12.00 -27.06
C ASN A 546 -13.60 10.89 -26.32
N LYS A 547 -12.56 11.22 -25.53
CA LYS A 547 -11.83 10.30 -24.67
C LYS A 547 -11.94 10.72 -23.22
N GLN A 548 -12.10 9.74 -22.35
CA GLN A 548 -12.25 9.97 -20.92
C GLN A 548 -10.90 10.15 -20.23
N GLY A 549 -10.85 11.11 -19.33
CA GLY A 549 -9.73 11.37 -18.44
C GLY A 549 -10.20 11.65 -17.02
N ASP A 550 -9.27 11.67 -16.09
CA ASP A 550 -9.49 11.98 -14.68
C ASP A 550 -8.46 13.02 -14.21
N LEU A 551 -8.91 14.04 -13.52
CA LEU A 551 -8.10 15.01 -12.79
C LEU A 551 -8.27 14.76 -11.30
N THR A 552 -7.19 14.70 -10.56
CA THR A 552 -7.21 14.56 -9.08
C THR A 552 -6.32 15.61 -8.45
N LEU A 553 -6.85 16.30 -7.45
CA LEU A 553 -6.16 17.29 -6.61
C LEU A 553 -6.24 16.82 -5.17
N ASP A 554 -5.11 16.61 -4.53
CA ASP A 554 -5.02 16.17 -3.14
C ASP A 554 -4.21 17.18 -2.33
N TYR A 555 -4.70 17.56 -1.16
CA TYR A 555 -3.95 18.29 -0.16
C TYR A 555 -4.10 17.61 1.20
N TYR A 556 -2.98 17.28 1.83
CA TYR A 556 -2.94 16.68 3.16
C TYR A 556 -1.98 17.45 4.07
N ARG A 557 -2.38 17.59 5.34
CA ARG A 557 -1.54 18.11 6.41
C ARG A 557 -1.50 17.13 7.58
N THR A 558 -0.32 16.71 7.97
CA THR A 558 -0.07 15.99 9.21
C THR A 558 0.59 16.92 10.20
N GLN A 559 -0.01 17.11 11.38
CA GLN A 559 0.49 17.95 12.46
C GLN A 559 0.85 17.06 13.65
N PHE A 560 2.11 16.99 14.01
CA PHE A 560 2.56 16.27 15.18
C PHE A 560 2.27 17.06 16.45
N GLN A 561 1.74 16.37 17.45
CA GLN A 561 1.59 16.86 18.83
C GLN A 561 2.76 16.41 19.69
N ASP A 562 3.25 15.19 19.44
CA ASP A 562 4.50 14.65 19.95
C ASP A 562 5.12 13.78 18.86
N GLN A 563 6.43 13.80 18.76
CA GLN A 563 7.20 13.04 17.78
C GLN A 563 8.56 12.67 18.37
N VAL A 564 9.06 11.50 18.04
CA VAL A 564 10.46 11.17 18.30
C VAL A 564 11.28 11.70 17.13
N VAL A 565 12.04 12.76 17.41
CA VAL A 565 12.91 13.38 16.42
C VAL A 565 14.16 12.54 16.25
N VAL A 566 14.47 12.20 15.01
CA VAL A 566 15.75 11.59 14.61
C VAL A 566 16.63 12.72 14.09
N ASP A 567 17.53 13.16 14.95
CA ASP A 567 18.40 14.32 14.69
C ASP A 567 19.84 13.86 14.40
N TRP A 568 20.27 14.08 13.19
CA TRP A 568 21.62 13.84 12.70
C TRP A 568 22.24 15.09 12.03
N GLU A 569 21.73 16.26 12.42
CA GLU A 569 22.23 17.57 11.99
C GLU A 569 23.67 17.83 12.45
N THR A 570 24.10 17.15 13.52
CA THR A 570 25.47 17.20 13.99
C THR A 570 26.30 16.06 13.39
N ALA A 571 27.41 16.34 12.74
CA ALA A 571 28.22 15.38 11.97
C ALA A 571 28.63 14.09 12.71
N ARG A 572 28.72 14.10 14.03
CA ARG A 572 29.24 12.98 14.85
C ARG A 572 28.19 12.27 15.69
N TYR A 573 26.93 12.74 15.67
CA TYR A 573 25.89 12.23 16.55
C TYR A 573 24.61 11.92 15.76
N ILE A 574 23.92 10.89 16.21
CA ILE A 574 22.52 10.61 15.92
C ILE A 574 21.79 10.72 17.24
N ARG A 575 20.87 11.67 17.37
CA ARG A 575 20.11 11.88 18.59
C ARG A 575 18.67 11.50 18.41
N PHE A 576 18.11 10.82 19.40
CA PHE A 576 16.69 10.53 19.51
C PHE A 576 16.13 11.26 20.72
N TYR A 577 15.14 12.13 20.51
CA TYR A 577 14.50 12.88 21.58
C TYR A 577 13.06 13.23 21.22
N ASN A 578 12.24 13.55 22.21
CA ASN A 578 10.87 14.01 21.94
C ASN A 578 10.87 15.46 21.46
N LEU A 579 10.00 15.74 20.51
CA LEU A 579 9.77 17.06 19.94
C LEU A 579 9.39 18.08 21.03
N GLU A 580 10.11 19.21 21.09
CA GLU A 580 9.81 20.35 21.98
C GLU A 580 9.23 21.57 21.24
N GLY A 581 8.99 21.47 19.96
CA GLY A 581 8.51 22.56 19.13
C GLY A 581 7.44 22.12 18.14
N LYS A 582 7.57 22.54 16.90
CA LYS A 582 6.61 22.28 15.84
C LYS A 582 7.17 21.22 14.87
N SER A 583 6.31 20.27 14.48
CA SER A 583 6.61 19.37 13.37
C SER A 583 5.35 19.16 12.55
N TYR A 584 5.48 19.25 11.22
CA TYR A 584 4.39 19.00 10.31
C TYR A 584 4.86 18.51 8.94
N ALA A 585 3.95 17.87 8.22
CA ALA A 585 4.09 17.53 6.81
C ALA A 585 2.88 18.06 6.03
N ASN A 586 3.12 18.95 5.07
CA ASN A 586 2.14 19.33 4.06
C ASN A 586 2.47 18.60 2.77
N SER A 587 1.45 18.05 2.12
CA SER A 587 1.55 17.33 0.86
C SER A 587 0.49 17.84 -0.10
N PHE A 588 0.91 18.33 -1.26
CA PHE A 588 0.04 18.64 -2.38
C PHE A 588 0.35 17.69 -3.54
N GLN A 589 -0.69 17.17 -4.20
CA GLN A 589 -0.56 16.35 -5.41
C GLN A 589 -1.60 16.77 -6.44
N LEU A 590 -1.14 17.00 -7.66
CA LEU A 590 -1.97 17.12 -8.86
C LEU A 590 -1.71 15.88 -9.72
N GLU A 591 -2.74 15.19 -10.16
CA GLU A 591 -2.63 14.03 -11.03
C GLU A 591 -3.63 14.11 -12.18
N VAL A 592 -3.16 13.75 -13.38
CA VAL A 592 -3.95 13.72 -14.62
C VAL A 592 -3.78 12.36 -15.25
N ASP A 593 -4.89 11.64 -15.44
CA ASP A 593 -4.96 10.39 -16.21
C ASP A 593 -5.70 10.65 -17.53
N TYR A 594 -5.11 10.25 -18.65
CA TYR A 594 -5.73 10.46 -19.97
C TYR A 594 -5.37 9.36 -20.95
N ALA A 595 -6.34 8.89 -21.73
CA ALA A 595 -6.15 7.84 -22.73
C ALA A 595 -6.53 8.36 -24.14
N PRO A 596 -5.66 9.15 -24.81
CA PRO A 596 -5.97 9.79 -26.09
C PRO A 596 -6.07 8.82 -27.26
N PHE A 597 -5.29 7.75 -27.24
CA PHE A 597 -5.21 6.79 -28.34
C PHE A 597 -5.74 5.41 -27.93
N LYS A 598 -6.17 4.64 -28.92
CA LYS A 598 -6.52 3.23 -28.71
C LYS A 598 -5.29 2.48 -28.18
N HIS A 599 -5.47 1.68 -27.14
CA HIS A 599 -4.42 0.90 -26.51
C HIS A 599 -3.35 1.68 -25.73
N SER A 600 -3.47 3.00 -25.58
CA SER A 600 -2.52 3.83 -24.83
C SER A 600 -3.18 4.52 -23.66
N SER A 601 -2.47 4.68 -22.57
CA SER A 601 -2.84 5.52 -21.43
C SER A 601 -1.63 6.28 -20.91
N PHE A 602 -1.88 7.50 -20.45
CA PHE A 602 -0.86 8.37 -19.87
C PHE A 602 -1.31 8.83 -18.50
N ARG A 603 -0.37 8.90 -17.58
CA ARG A 603 -0.55 9.43 -16.25
C ARG A 603 0.56 10.42 -15.94
N PHE A 604 0.19 11.59 -15.45
CA PHE A 604 1.11 12.63 -15.02
C PHE A 604 0.77 13.01 -13.60
N ALA A 605 1.78 13.20 -12.76
CA ALA A 605 1.57 13.71 -11.42
C ALA A 605 2.68 14.67 -11.02
N TYR A 606 2.28 15.77 -10.36
CA TYR A 606 3.18 16.69 -9.69
C TYR A 606 2.91 16.66 -8.19
N LYS A 607 3.96 16.65 -7.38
CA LYS A 607 3.88 16.65 -5.93
C LYS A 607 4.77 17.74 -5.33
N ASN A 608 4.25 18.37 -4.29
CA ASN A 608 5.00 19.31 -3.47
C ASN A 608 4.90 18.90 -2.01
N TYR A 609 6.04 18.83 -1.32
CA TYR A 609 6.17 18.43 0.06
C TYR A 609 6.85 19.50 0.89
N GLN A 610 6.24 19.92 1.99
CA GLN A 610 6.86 20.74 3.02
C GLN A 610 6.85 19.96 4.34
N VAL A 611 7.95 19.30 4.65
CA VAL A 611 8.10 18.52 5.87
C VAL A 611 9.11 19.21 6.76
N LYS A 612 8.65 19.86 7.82
CA LYS A 612 9.49 20.68 8.70
C LYS A 612 9.38 20.23 10.15
N THR A 613 10.50 20.24 10.84
CA THR A 613 10.63 19.84 12.25
C THR A 613 11.55 20.81 12.98
N ASP A 614 11.22 21.13 14.22
CA ASP A 614 12.12 21.80 15.15
C ASP A 614 13.19 20.81 15.61
N TYR A 615 14.42 21.01 15.12
CA TYR A 615 15.63 20.35 15.58
C TYR A 615 16.28 21.18 16.69
N LEU A 616 17.28 20.62 17.38
CA LEU A 616 18.00 21.35 18.42
C LEU A 616 18.64 22.65 17.91
N ASP A 617 18.97 22.71 16.63
CA ASP A 617 19.58 23.86 15.96
C ASP A 617 18.60 24.69 15.10
N GLY A 618 17.27 24.50 15.30
CA GLY A 618 16.20 25.32 14.73
C GLY A 618 15.21 24.59 13.83
N PHE A 619 14.22 25.34 13.36
CA PHE A 619 13.13 24.84 12.55
C PHE A 619 13.54 24.69 11.09
N LYS A 620 13.68 23.45 10.60
CA LYS A 620 14.23 23.13 9.29
C LYS A 620 13.36 22.14 8.50
N GLN A 621 13.55 22.13 7.18
CA GLN A 621 13.06 21.06 6.30
C GLN A 621 13.73 19.73 6.70
N LYS A 622 12.95 18.65 6.72
CA LYS A 622 13.47 17.30 6.99
C LYS A 622 14.55 16.94 5.95
N PRO A 623 15.73 16.44 6.38
CA PRO A 623 16.77 16.04 5.44
C PRO A 623 16.33 14.86 4.57
N LEU A 624 16.94 14.74 3.39
CA LEU A 624 16.67 13.71 2.38
C LEU A 624 15.18 13.62 1.98
N GLN A 625 14.51 14.78 1.99
CA GLN A 625 13.12 14.92 1.57
C GLN A 625 13.02 15.97 0.45
N PRO A 626 12.79 15.56 -0.82
CA PRO A 626 12.61 16.50 -1.91
C PRO A 626 11.32 17.29 -1.73
N GLU A 627 11.36 18.60 -2.03
CA GLU A 627 10.18 19.45 -2.01
C GLU A 627 9.32 19.22 -3.25
N HIS A 628 9.93 18.97 -4.40
CA HIS A 628 9.26 18.82 -5.68
C HIS A 628 9.53 17.45 -6.29
N ARG A 629 8.47 16.79 -6.75
CA ARG A 629 8.57 15.57 -7.55
C ARG A 629 7.62 15.66 -8.74
N PHE A 630 8.05 15.12 -9.86
CA PHE A 630 7.22 14.93 -11.03
C PHE A 630 7.25 13.46 -11.44
N PHE A 631 6.12 12.94 -11.86
CA PHE A 631 5.93 11.58 -12.34
C PHE A 631 5.20 11.61 -13.69
N ALA A 632 5.68 10.84 -14.65
CA ALA A 632 4.99 10.59 -15.89
C ALA A 632 5.08 9.11 -16.24
N ASN A 633 3.96 8.53 -16.66
CA ASN A 633 3.91 7.14 -17.10
C ASN A 633 3.10 7.07 -18.41
N GLY A 634 3.65 6.34 -19.38
CA GLY A 634 2.99 6.03 -20.64
C GLY A 634 2.91 4.52 -20.83
N GLU A 635 1.71 4.02 -21.09
CA GLU A 635 1.42 2.61 -21.31
C GLU A 635 0.88 2.38 -22.72
N TYR A 636 1.36 1.32 -23.35
CA TYR A 636 0.79 0.77 -24.56
C TYR A 636 0.45 -0.71 -24.36
N ASN A 637 -0.77 -1.13 -24.71
CA ASN A 637 -1.19 -2.52 -24.56
C ASN A 637 -2.18 -2.91 -25.64
N ASN A 638 -1.73 -3.68 -26.62
CA ASN A 638 -2.54 -4.19 -27.73
C ASN A 638 -2.83 -5.69 -27.65
N VAL A 639 -2.64 -6.31 -26.47
CA VAL A 639 -2.94 -7.73 -26.29
C VAL A 639 -4.39 -8.00 -26.63
N THR A 640 -4.61 -8.92 -27.54
CA THR A 640 -5.95 -9.34 -28.00
C THR A 640 -6.65 -10.19 -26.92
N PRO A 641 -7.98 -10.41 -27.01
CA PRO A 641 -8.70 -11.33 -26.12
C PRO A 641 -8.12 -12.76 -26.14
N GLN A 642 -7.54 -13.18 -27.29
CA GLN A 642 -6.87 -14.48 -27.44
C GLN A 642 -5.48 -14.52 -26.74
N GLY A 643 -5.08 -13.42 -26.08
CA GLY A 643 -3.84 -13.35 -25.33
C GLY A 643 -2.58 -13.26 -26.19
N ASN A 644 -2.64 -12.60 -27.34
CA ASN A 644 -1.47 -12.36 -28.21
C ASN A 644 -1.29 -10.85 -28.43
N GLY A 645 -0.08 -10.34 -28.24
CA GLY A 645 0.21 -8.93 -28.46
C GLY A 645 1.42 -8.44 -27.68
N TRP A 646 1.50 -7.13 -27.53
CA TRP A 646 2.57 -6.42 -26.87
C TRP A 646 2.04 -5.54 -25.74
N ARG A 647 2.79 -5.48 -24.68
CA ARG A 647 2.67 -4.44 -23.64
C ARG A 647 3.99 -3.67 -23.56
N ALA A 648 3.92 -2.37 -23.47
CA ALA A 648 5.07 -1.51 -23.22
C ALA A 648 4.70 -0.49 -22.16
N ASP A 649 5.61 -0.25 -21.25
CA ASP A 649 5.50 0.73 -20.18
C ASP A 649 6.76 1.59 -20.13
N LEU A 650 6.59 2.89 -19.98
CA LEU A 650 7.66 3.86 -19.84
C LEU A 650 7.30 4.80 -18.69
N THR A 651 8.14 4.82 -17.66
CA THR A 651 7.94 5.65 -16.47
C THR A 651 9.09 6.61 -16.27
N TYR A 652 8.77 7.87 -16.00
CA TYR A 652 9.73 8.91 -15.67
C TYR A 652 9.46 9.44 -14.25
N HIS A 653 10.50 9.55 -13.46
CA HIS A 653 10.51 10.17 -12.16
C HIS A 653 11.50 11.32 -12.14
N PHE A 654 11.05 12.53 -11.84
CA PHE A 654 11.90 13.65 -11.46
C PHE A 654 11.87 13.83 -9.95
N VAL A 655 13.03 13.94 -9.36
CA VAL A 655 13.24 14.20 -7.92
C VAL A 655 14.01 15.51 -7.79
N GLY A 656 13.40 16.50 -7.17
CA GLY A 656 14.01 17.80 -6.91
C GLY A 656 15.13 17.74 -5.89
N GLU A 657 15.77 18.86 -5.68
CA GLU A 657 16.82 19.01 -4.66
C GLU A 657 16.33 18.60 -3.27
N GLN A 658 17.22 18.05 -2.47
CA GLN A 658 16.96 17.61 -1.11
C GLN A 658 17.96 18.27 -0.17
N ARG A 659 17.47 18.82 0.93
CA ARG A 659 18.36 19.28 1.98
C ARG A 659 19.13 18.10 2.57
N LEU A 660 20.43 18.24 2.70
CA LEU A 660 21.29 17.29 3.41
C LEU A 660 21.42 17.72 4.89
N PRO A 661 21.67 16.78 5.81
CA PRO A 661 21.97 17.11 7.19
C PRO A 661 23.16 18.07 7.25
N ASN A 662 23.15 18.97 8.23
CA ASN A 662 24.26 19.88 8.43
C ASN A 662 25.53 19.08 8.72
N ASN A 663 26.49 19.15 7.80
CA ASN A 663 27.77 18.45 7.91
C ASN A 663 28.90 19.45 7.68
N PRO A 664 29.70 19.79 8.71
CA PRO A 664 30.76 20.77 8.62
C PRO A 664 32.00 20.28 7.83
N ARG A 665 31.93 19.10 7.20
CA ARG A 665 33.06 18.58 6.41
C ARG A 665 33.18 19.34 5.10
N ASP A 666 34.41 19.63 4.71
CA ASP A 666 34.69 20.22 3.41
C ASP A 666 34.22 19.33 2.28
N GLY A 667 33.52 19.91 1.31
CA GLY A 667 33.05 19.25 0.10
C GLY A 667 31.64 18.59 0.19
N VAL A 668 30.93 18.68 1.32
CA VAL A 668 29.52 18.25 1.39
C VAL A 668 28.60 19.46 1.18
N ASN A 669 27.85 19.46 0.08
CA ASN A 669 26.88 20.49 -0.21
C ASN A 669 25.72 20.47 0.81
N SER A 670 25.08 21.61 1.05
CA SER A 670 23.88 21.70 1.89
C SER A 670 22.64 21.06 1.24
N ASN A 671 22.61 20.97 -0.09
CA ASN A 671 21.57 20.36 -0.89
C ASN A 671 22.15 19.35 -1.88
N SER A 672 21.38 18.30 -2.17
CA SER A 672 21.65 17.40 -3.28
C SER A 672 21.32 18.04 -4.61
N ASN A 673 21.83 17.49 -5.71
CA ASN A 673 21.36 17.81 -7.03
C ASN A 673 19.96 17.19 -7.27
N ALA A 674 19.16 17.84 -8.11
CA ALA A 674 17.94 17.23 -8.67
C ALA A 674 18.35 16.20 -9.75
N TYR A 675 17.53 15.16 -9.93
CA TYR A 675 17.79 14.12 -10.93
C TYR A 675 16.51 13.56 -11.54
N GLY A 676 16.66 12.86 -12.67
CA GLY A 676 15.56 12.21 -13.39
C GLY A 676 15.87 10.76 -13.74
N LEU A 677 14.89 9.87 -13.52
CA LEU A 677 15.01 8.45 -13.78
C LEU A 677 14.00 8.01 -14.82
N TRP A 678 14.45 7.22 -15.80
CA TRP A 678 13.59 6.54 -16.74
C TRP A 678 13.62 5.03 -16.50
N ASN A 679 12.44 4.43 -16.35
CA ASN A 679 12.26 2.99 -16.30
C ASN A 679 11.40 2.55 -17.47
N ALA A 680 11.72 1.42 -18.11
CA ALA A 680 10.95 0.90 -19.23
C ALA A 680 10.85 -0.62 -19.18
N GLN A 681 9.72 -1.15 -19.64
CA GLN A 681 9.54 -2.58 -19.87
C GLN A 681 8.74 -2.83 -21.15
N ILE A 682 9.17 -3.81 -21.93
CA ILE A 682 8.42 -4.34 -23.06
C ILE A 682 8.14 -5.80 -22.78
N THR A 683 6.89 -6.21 -22.98
CA THR A 683 6.44 -7.59 -22.78
C THR A 683 5.80 -8.11 -24.06
N ARG A 684 6.30 -9.22 -24.59
CA ARG A 684 5.66 -9.99 -25.64
C ARG A 684 4.78 -11.07 -25.04
N VAL A 685 3.49 -10.96 -25.24
CA VAL A 685 2.51 -11.99 -24.87
C VAL A 685 2.30 -12.87 -26.09
N PHE A 686 2.70 -14.13 -26.00
CA PHE A 686 2.54 -15.12 -27.09
C PHE A 686 1.20 -15.85 -27.02
N SER A 687 0.73 -16.06 -25.80
CA SER A 687 -0.55 -16.73 -25.51
C SER A 687 -1.04 -16.33 -24.10
N PRO A 688 -2.28 -16.67 -23.72
CA PRO A 688 -2.75 -16.48 -22.34
C PRO A 688 -1.90 -17.21 -21.28
N ARG A 689 -1.04 -18.15 -21.74
CA ARG A 689 -0.21 -18.99 -20.87
C ARG A 689 1.26 -18.59 -20.81
N PHE A 690 1.76 -17.84 -21.80
CA PHE A 690 3.19 -17.59 -21.89
C PHE A 690 3.51 -16.19 -22.37
N GLU A 691 4.39 -15.51 -21.64
CA GLU A 691 4.92 -14.20 -21.98
C GLU A 691 6.41 -14.07 -21.62
N VAL A 692 7.10 -13.23 -22.36
CA VAL A 692 8.51 -12.87 -22.12
C VAL A 692 8.59 -11.35 -22.00
N TYR A 693 9.38 -10.87 -21.06
CA TYR A 693 9.59 -9.44 -20.84
C TYR A 693 11.07 -9.08 -20.80
N LEU A 694 11.35 -7.88 -21.25
CA LEU A 694 12.66 -7.23 -21.21
C LEU A 694 12.44 -5.81 -20.69
N GLY A 695 13.26 -5.38 -19.75
CA GLY A 695 13.15 -4.03 -19.18
C GLY A 695 14.47 -3.48 -18.69
N SER A 696 14.43 -2.23 -18.29
CA SER A 696 15.54 -1.56 -17.63
C SER A 696 15.02 -0.59 -16.60
N GLU A 697 15.60 -0.62 -15.42
CA GLU A 697 15.53 0.45 -14.44
C GLU A 697 16.67 1.43 -14.69
N ASN A 698 16.40 2.73 -14.43
CA ASN A 698 17.39 3.79 -14.56
C ASN A 698 18.12 3.80 -15.93
N LEU A 699 17.33 3.90 -17.02
CA LEU A 699 17.87 3.96 -18.39
C LEU A 699 18.88 5.10 -18.61
N THR A 700 18.75 6.19 -17.87
CA THR A 700 19.63 7.37 -17.91
C THR A 700 20.97 7.13 -17.24
N ASN A 701 21.15 6.00 -16.57
CA ASN A 701 22.36 5.67 -15.80
C ASN A 701 22.71 6.73 -14.74
N GLU A 702 21.68 7.34 -14.15
CA GLU A 702 21.82 8.34 -13.10
C GLU A 702 22.33 7.70 -11.82
N LYS A 703 23.30 8.33 -11.15
CA LYS A 703 23.82 7.83 -9.88
C LYS A 703 24.41 8.93 -9.02
N GLN A 704 24.31 8.74 -7.73
CA GLN A 704 25.00 9.57 -6.74
C GLN A 704 26.52 9.34 -6.85
N LEU A 705 27.26 10.42 -6.96
CA LEU A 705 28.71 10.37 -6.85
C LEU A 705 29.10 10.25 -5.37
N ASN A 706 30.08 9.40 -5.06
CA ASN A 706 30.62 9.18 -3.71
C ASN A 706 29.50 8.93 -2.66
N PRO A 707 28.68 7.86 -2.80
CA PRO A 707 27.60 7.57 -1.88
C PRO A 707 28.09 7.18 -0.48
N VAL A 708 29.33 6.69 -0.38
CA VAL A 708 30.03 6.36 0.88
C VAL A 708 31.10 7.43 1.15
N ILE A 709 31.03 8.04 2.32
CA ILE A 709 31.94 9.10 2.74
C ILE A 709 33.12 8.47 3.54
N ASN A 710 34.35 8.90 3.27
CA ASN A 710 35.56 8.41 3.88
C ASN A 710 35.81 6.91 3.72
N VAL A 711 35.68 6.42 2.49
CA VAL A 711 35.91 5.02 2.12
C VAL A 711 37.30 4.50 2.50
N ASP A 712 38.31 5.34 2.46
CA ASP A 712 39.69 4.99 2.81
C ASP A 712 39.89 4.72 4.31
N GLN A 713 38.95 5.15 5.15
CA GLN A 713 38.99 4.97 6.60
C GLN A 713 37.62 4.51 7.13
N PRO A 714 37.17 3.32 6.75
CA PRO A 714 35.78 2.88 7.03
C PRO A 714 35.52 2.62 8.52
N PHE A 715 36.55 2.45 9.33
CA PHE A 715 36.47 2.38 10.80
C PHE A 715 36.78 3.74 11.48
N GLY A 716 37.09 4.76 10.69
CA GLY A 716 37.34 6.13 11.16
C GLY A 716 36.04 6.81 11.58
N ARG A 717 36.16 7.86 12.39
CA ARG A 717 35.03 8.61 13.00
C ARG A 717 34.08 9.25 12.00
N ASP A 718 34.56 9.48 10.80
CA ASP A 718 33.86 10.24 9.76
C ASP A 718 33.34 9.37 8.63
N PHE A 719 33.35 8.03 8.77
CA PHE A 719 32.76 7.12 7.84
C PHE A 719 31.22 7.23 7.89
N ASP A 720 30.58 7.37 6.72
CA ASP A 720 29.15 7.54 6.61
C ASP A 720 28.62 7.07 5.25
N ALA A 721 27.78 6.04 5.27
CA ALA A 721 27.07 5.49 4.11
C ALA A 721 25.56 5.73 4.17
N SER A 722 25.07 6.59 5.07
CA SER A 722 23.64 6.85 5.26
C SER A 722 23.11 8.05 4.44
N LEU A 723 23.98 8.86 3.82
CA LEU A 723 23.60 10.07 3.09
C LEU A 723 23.25 9.78 1.63
N VAL A 724 22.18 9.02 1.41
CA VAL A 724 21.73 8.65 0.06
C VAL A 724 20.51 9.47 -0.36
N TYR A 725 20.67 10.23 -1.45
CA TYR A 725 19.63 11.07 -2.04
C TYR A 725 19.25 10.67 -3.47
N ALA A 726 20.09 9.87 -4.16
CA ALA A 726 19.90 9.42 -5.54
C ALA A 726 20.27 7.92 -5.67
N PRO A 727 20.03 7.27 -6.81
CA PRO A 727 20.47 5.89 -7.05
C PRO A 727 21.97 5.74 -6.82
N ILE A 728 22.37 4.63 -6.20
CA ILE A 728 23.78 4.31 -5.93
C ILE A 728 24.39 3.44 -7.03
N PHE A 729 23.56 2.74 -7.80
CA PHE A 729 23.97 1.95 -8.95
C PHE A 729 23.31 2.51 -10.22
N GLY A 730 23.97 2.37 -11.35
CA GLY A 730 23.49 2.89 -12.61
C GLY A 730 22.37 2.03 -13.25
N SER A 731 22.33 2.00 -14.57
CA SER A 731 21.33 1.27 -15.35
C SER A 731 21.34 -0.24 -15.03
N MET A 732 20.15 -0.82 -14.88
CA MET A 732 19.93 -2.24 -14.61
C MET A 732 18.98 -2.84 -15.65
N VAL A 733 19.55 -3.54 -16.62
CA VAL A 733 18.77 -4.28 -17.62
C VAL A 733 18.40 -5.65 -17.06
N TYR A 734 17.18 -6.08 -17.30
CA TYR A 734 16.67 -7.38 -16.88
C TYR A 734 15.79 -8.02 -17.94
N ALA A 735 15.69 -9.34 -17.90
CA ALA A 735 14.78 -10.13 -18.70
C ALA A 735 14.12 -11.22 -17.85
N GLY A 736 12.96 -11.66 -18.31
CA GLY A 736 12.29 -12.77 -17.64
C GLY A 736 11.17 -13.36 -18.48
N LEU A 737 10.61 -14.44 -17.97
CA LEU A 737 9.49 -15.14 -18.57
C LEU A 737 8.43 -15.46 -17.52
N ARG A 738 7.18 -15.50 -17.96
CA ARG A 738 6.05 -15.92 -17.14
C ARG A 738 5.27 -17.02 -17.86
N PHE A 739 5.01 -18.08 -17.14
CA PHE A 739 4.15 -19.17 -17.56
C PHE A 739 2.98 -19.30 -16.60
N ASN A 740 1.77 -19.35 -17.14
CA ASN A 740 0.52 -19.40 -16.36
C ASN A 740 -0.40 -20.47 -16.97
N LEU A 741 -0.58 -21.57 -16.26
CA LEU A 741 -1.52 -22.61 -16.67
C LEU A 741 -2.93 -22.19 -16.22
N LYS A 742 -3.66 -21.45 -17.07
CA LYS A 742 -5.08 -21.17 -16.83
C LYS A 742 -5.89 -22.44 -17.05
N LYS A 743 -6.95 -22.58 -16.26
CA LYS A 743 -7.96 -23.66 -16.44
C LYS A 743 -8.66 -23.54 -17.76
#